data_725ef8ef65b76df1ad75c14790809ec3
#
_entry.id   725ef8ef65b76df1ad75c14790809ec3
#
_cell.length_a   1.000
_cell.length_b   1.000
_cell.length_c   1.000
_cell.angle_alpha   90.00
_cell.angle_beta   90.00
_cell.angle_gamma   90.00
#
_symmetry.space_group_name_H-M   'P 1'
#
loop_
_entity.id
_entity.type
_entity.pdbx_description
1 polymer ?
#
loop_
_entity_poly.entity_id
_entity_poly.type
_entity_poly.pdbx_seq_one_letter_code
_entity_poly.pdbx_strand_id
1 'polypeptide(L)'
;MRAVGKDKIRVDAYGKVTGEAKYTADLEPKNILHGKVYHATIGNGLVKSIDTSEAEKVPGVVKILTCFDVPDIQFPTAGHPWSVEKAHQDICDRKLLNQRVRIYGDDIACVIAENEVACDQALRLLKVEYEEYPVMTTVEEALAEGAQALHPDLRKDNVIVHSHMTMGEKDYTFEEGLKKAKEEYGEENLFTLERVYDTPKISHCHIELPVSFAYVDVNDKITIVCSTQIPHIVRLYTAMALGVPAGRVRIIKPYIGGGFGNKQDVLYEPLNAYMSMQVGGRPVRLEISREETIYGTRTRHQITGHTKAVVTKDGQILSRKMEAFANNGGYASHGHAICANCGNVFKELYIDKIGTEVDCWTVYTNAPTAGAMRGYGIPQSVWITECLTDDLARKIGMDPLEIRLKNCIPAGFKDPHNGITFHSYGLKDSMIKGAELANWKEKRAEYDKPQSGDKRRGIGMAIFCYKTGVHPIALETAAARMVLNQDGSCQLFMGATEIGQGADTVFTQMAAEASGIRYEDVYVCSTQDTDTAPFDTGAYASRQTYVSGMACKKVAEEFKDRILDYAEYMLNNAVQDFSKTVYVEEVTAAAKKIRELLDLSEETEISKDSLDLVDSQIVEKKSGNPLLPLTILADTAFYSLDKSVHIAAECTNHCKSNTFSSGVCYAEVEVDMPLGLVEILRIVEVHDSGIIINHDTAKGQVHGGMVQSLGFGLSEDLLVDPKTGKVLNANLLDFKIPTAMDVPDLEVDFVELEDPTGPYGNKSLGEPPVIAAAPAVRNAILQATGVAMNVAPMTSQRLTDAFREAGLIKTISVD
;
A
#
# COMPACT_ATOMS: atom_id res chain seq x y z
N MET A 1 -8.52 -22.17 16.50
CA MET A 1 -7.15 -21.90 15.98
C MET A 1 -6.22 -21.67 17.18
N ARG A 2 -4.98 -22.16 17.11
CA ARG A 2 -4.01 -22.11 18.21
C ARG A 2 -3.15 -20.83 18.18
N ALA A 3 -2.76 -20.40 17.00
CA ALA A 3 -1.92 -19.23 16.79
C ALA A 3 -2.66 -18.08 16.09
N VAL A 4 -3.46 -18.38 15.08
CA VAL A 4 -4.28 -17.40 14.35
C VAL A 4 -5.42 -16.88 15.24
N GLY A 5 -5.67 -15.57 15.20
CA GLY A 5 -6.65 -14.89 16.06
C GLY A 5 -6.17 -14.65 17.50
N LYS A 6 -4.87 -14.77 17.75
CA LYS A 6 -4.24 -14.50 19.05
C LYS A 6 -3.32 -13.30 18.96
N ASP A 7 -3.28 -12.49 20.01
CA ASP A 7 -2.38 -11.35 20.11
C ASP A 7 -0.98 -11.82 20.52
N LYS A 8 -0.22 -12.23 19.53
CA LYS A 8 1.18 -12.61 19.67
C LYS A 8 2.07 -11.38 19.57
N ILE A 9 3.08 -11.31 20.43
CA ILE A 9 4.09 -10.25 20.37
C ILE A 9 4.81 -10.31 19.01
N ARG A 10 5.05 -9.17 18.41
CA ARG A 10 5.77 -9.06 17.14
C ARG A 10 7.16 -9.69 17.25
N VAL A 11 7.52 -10.53 16.27
CA VAL A 11 8.84 -11.19 16.21
C VAL A 11 10.01 -10.21 16.09
N ASP A 12 9.75 -9.02 15.56
CA ASP A 12 10.75 -7.95 15.37
C ASP A 12 10.71 -6.86 16.47
N ALA A 13 9.80 -6.97 17.44
CA ALA A 13 9.59 -5.92 18.45
C ALA A 13 10.82 -5.67 19.31
N TYR A 14 11.44 -6.73 19.84
CA TYR A 14 12.59 -6.63 20.74
C TYR A 14 13.77 -5.92 20.06
N GLY A 15 14.17 -6.37 18.88
CA GLY A 15 15.26 -5.76 18.12
C GLY A 15 15.00 -4.27 17.79
N LYS A 16 13.75 -3.90 17.54
CA LYS A 16 13.39 -2.49 17.25
C LYS A 16 13.42 -1.61 18.50
N VAL A 17 12.87 -2.04 19.62
CA VAL A 17 12.83 -1.22 20.84
C VAL A 17 14.19 -1.13 21.56
N THR A 18 15.09 -2.09 21.35
CA THR A 18 16.47 -2.06 21.87
C THR A 18 17.47 -1.38 20.94
N GLY A 19 17.07 -1.07 19.69
CA GLY A 19 17.97 -0.51 18.68
C GLY A 19 18.90 -1.54 18.04
N GLU A 20 18.67 -2.84 18.24
CA GLU A 20 19.46 -3.92 17.62
C GLU A 20 19.06 -4.18 16.16
N ALA A 21 17.81 -3.84 15.80
CA ALA A 21 17.33 -3.95 14.41
C ALA A 21 18.16 -3.06 13.48
N LYS A 22 18.63 -3.63 12.36
CA LYS A 22 19.49 -2.94 11.40
C LYS A 22 18.72 -2.49 10.17
N TYR A 23 18.76 -1.18 9.91
CA TYR A 23 18.25 -0.53 8.72
C TYR A 23 19.36 -0.36 7.70
N THR A 24 19.06 0.12 6.50
CA THR A 24 20.05 0.24 5.42
C THR A 24 21.28 1.04 5.84
N ALA A 25 21.09 2.19 6.48
CA ALA A 25 22.18 3.04 6.93
C ALA A 25 23.07 2.41 8.03
N ASP A 26 22.55 1.44 8.79
CA ASP A 26 23.31 0.73 9.84
C ASP A 26 24.24 -0.36 9.29
N LEU A 27 24.08 -0.73 8.02
CA LEU A 27 24.82 -1.83 7.37
C LEU A 27 25.95 -1.34 6.45
N GLU A 28 26.20 -0.06 6.43
CA GLU A 28 27.21 0.56 5.55
C GLU A 28 28.63 0.05 5.82
N PRO A 29 29.38 -0.35 4.76
CA PRO A 29 30.75 -0.74 4.91
C PRO A 29 31.64 0.46 5.28
N LYS A 30 32.74 0.19 5.97
CA LYS A 30 33.75 1.22 6.28
C LYS A 30 34.33 1.80 4.98
N ASN A 31 34.67 3.09 4.98
CA ASN A 31 35.25 3.82 3.85
C ASN A 31 34.34 3.84 2.61
N ILE A 32 33.01 3.86 2.82
CA ILE A 32 32.03 4.04 1.77
C ILE A 32 32.18 5.43 1.13
N LEU A 33 31.97 5.51 -0.18
CA LEU A 33 31.82 6.78 -0.87
C LEU A 33 30.40 7.32 -0.71
N HIS A 34 30.25 8.62 -0.78
CA HIS A 34 28.95 9.31 -0.71
C HIS A 34 28.57 9.80 -2.09
N GLY A 35 27.33 9.56 -2.46
CA GLY A 35 26.70 10.09 -3.65
C GLY A 35 25.62 11.09 -3.32
N LYS A 36 25.54 12.17 -4.08
CA LYS A 36 24.42 13.12 -4.05
C LYS A 36 23.99 13.51 -5.45
N VAL A 37 22.70 13.79 -5.63
CA VAL A 37 22.09 14.15 -6.89
C VAL A 37 22.02 15.67 -7.03
N TYR A 38 22.29 16.19 -8.22
CA TYR A 38 22.03 17.57 -8.58
C TYR A 38 20.69 17.64 -9.31
N HIS A 39 19.77 18.39 -8.76
CA HIS A 39 18.42 18.56 -9.26
C HIS A 39 18.27 19.79 -10.11
N ALA A 40 17.48 19.68 -11.19
CA ALA A 40 17.18 20.80 -12.07
C ALA A 40 16.45 21.93 -11.32
N THR A 41 16.82 23.16 -11.61
CA THR A 41 16.26 24.38 -11.01
C THR A 41 15.18 25.04 -11.85
N ILE A 42 14.77 24.39 -12.96
CA ILE A 42 13.66 24.78 -13.83
C ILE A 42 12.59 23.70 -13.82
N GLY A 43 11.34 24.04 -14.12
CA GLY A 43 10.21 23.10 -14.15
C GLY A 43 10.03 22.39 -15.48
N ASN A 44 10.51 22.98 -16.58
CA ASN A 44 10.36 22.43 -17.93
C ASN A 44 11.47 22.97 -18.84
N GLY A 45 12.17 22.10 -19.56
CA GLY A 45 13.23 22.55 -20.46
C GLY A 45 14.21 21.44 -20.88
N LEU A 46 15.33 21.88 -21.44
CA LEU A 46 16.42 21.01 -21.88
C LEU A 46 17.74 21.47 -21.26
N VAL A 47 18.52 20.56 -20.71
CA VAL A 47 19.89 20.82 -20.30
C VAL A 47 20.77 20.95 -21.54
N LYS A 48 21.36 22.12 -21.77
CA LYS A 48 22.29 22.39 -22.89
C LYS A 48 23.70 21.95 -22.56
N SER A 49 24.17 22.32 -21.39
CA SER A 49 25.51 21.99 -20.90
C SER A 49 25.58 21.99 -19.37
N ILE A 50 26.52 21.24 -18.83
CA ILE A 50 26.87 21.24 -17.41
C ILE A 50 28.40 21.43 -17.31
N ASP A 51 28.87 22.57 -16.77
CA ASP A 51 30.28 22.80 -16.48
C ASP A 51 30.62 22.22 -15.10
N THR A 52 31.46 21.18 -15.08
CA THR A 52 31.92 20.46 -13.89
C THR A 52 33.33 20.90 -13.45
N SER A 53 34.00 21.74 -14.21
CA SER A 53 35.46 22.03 -14.11
C SER A 53 35.92 22.56 -12.72
N GLU A 54 35.09 23.34 -12.03
CA GLU A 54 35.40 23.81 -10.68
C GLU A 54 34.97 22.79 -9.62
N ALA A 55 33.89 22.06 -9.85
CA ALA A 55 33.41 21.03 -8.95
C ALA A 55 34.39 19.85 -8.84
N GLU A 56 35.03 19.46 -9.92
CA GLU A 56 36.05 18.41 -9.95
C GLU A 56 37.32 18.74 -9.12
N LYS A 57 37.60 20.01 -8.87
CA LYS A 57 38.74 20.44 -8.06
C LYS A 57 38.48 20.37 -6.55
N VAL A 58 37.24 20.13 -6.12
CA VAL A 58 36.93 20.05 -4.68
C VAL A 58 37.63 18.83 -4.06
N PRO A 59 38.41 19.01 -3.00
CA PRO A 59 39.12 17.91 -2.35
C PRO A 59 38.13 16.84 -1.87
N GLY A 60 38.42 15.58 -2.22
CA GLY A 60 37.57 14.43 -1.89
C GLY A 60 36.55 14.08 -2.95
N VAL A 61 36.33 14.85 -3.99
CA VAL A 61 35.53 14.47 -5.15
C VAL A 61 36.25 13.37 -5.93
N VAL A 62 35.55 12.26 -6.18
CA VAL A 62 36.05 11.09 -6.90
C VAL A 62 35.58 11.11 -8.34
N LYS A 63 34.28 11.39 -8.57
CA LYS A 63 33.70 11.46 -9.90
C LYS A 63 32.42 12.30 -9.91
N ILE A 64 32.19 12.97 -11.03
CA ILE A 64 30.94 13.66 -11.34
C ILE A 64 30.36 12.98 -12.59
N LEU A 65 29.06 12.70 -12.60
CA LEU A 65 28.33 12.17 -13.74
C LEU A 65 27.19 13.13 -14.08
N THR A 66 26.98 13.37 -15.35
CA THR A 66 25.92 14.23 -15.86
C THR A 66 24.95 13.42 -16.73
N CYS A 67 23.85 14.02 -17.13
CA CYS A 67 22.89 13.42 -18.05
C CYS A 67 23.50 13.08 -19.43
N PHE A 68 24.73 13.55 -19.72
CA PHE A 68 25.48 13.21 -20.93
C PHE A 68 26.39 11.99 -20.77
N ASP A 69 26.59 11.51 -19.53
CA ASP A 69 27.52 10.42 -19.19
C ASP A 69 26.82 9.10 -18.87
N VAL A 70 25.50 9.07 -18.90
CA VAL A 70 24.70 7.87 -18.57
C VAL A 70 24.20 7.17 -19.84
N PRO A 71 23.92 5.84 -19.75
CA PRO A 71 23.31 5.12 -20.86
C PRO A 71 21.98 5.73 -21.29
N ASP A 72 21.74 5.80 -22.61
CA ASP A 72 20.47 6.27 -23.17
C ASP A 72 19.40 5.17 -23.13
N ILE A 73 19.08 4.71 -21.93
CA ILE A 73 18.11 3.64 -21.68
C ILE A 73 16.95 4.20 -20.88
N GLN A 74 15.73 4.09 -21.41
CA GLN A 74 14.50 4.36 -20.67
C GLN A 74 14.05 3.10 -19.95
N PHE A 75 13.62 3.23 -18.72
CA PHE A 75 13.10 2.14 -17.89
C PHE A 75 11.85 2.56 -17.13
N PRO A 76 11.01 1.59 -16.73
CA PRO A 76 9.83 1.86 -15.92
C PRO A 76 10.17 1.88 -14.43
N THR A 77 9.30 2.44 -13.61
CA THR A 77 9.51 2.50 -12.15
C THR A 77 8.41 1.85 -11.32
N ALA A 78 7.21 1.64 -11.88
CA ALA A 78 6.01 1.33 -11.12
C ALA A 78 5.93 -0.10 -10.54
N GLY A 79 6.59 -1.08 -11.12
CA GLY A 79 6.62 -2.44 -10.55
C GLY A 79 5.48 -3.38 -10.96
N HIS A 80 4.83 -3.13 -12.11
CA HIS A 80 3.80 -4.01 -12.69
C HIS A 80 4.20 -4.53 -14.09
N PRO A 81 5.36 -5.19 -14.25
CA PRO A 81 5.89 -5.55 -15.57
C PRO A 81 5.13 -6.68 -16.28
N TRP A 82 4.18 -7.32 -15.63
CA TRP A 82 3.62 -8.61 -16.06
C TRP A 82 2.20 -8.57 -16.58
N SER A 83 1.66 -7.39 -16.87
CA SER A 83 0.34 -7.33 -17.50
C SER A 83 0.44 -7.83 -18.95
N VAL A 84 -0.50 -8.71 -19.32
CA VAL A 84 -0.65 -9.15 -20.72
C VAL A 84 -1.29 -8.07 -21.59
N GLU A 85 -1.99 -7.13 -20.98
CA GLU A 85 -2.64 -6.01 -21.64
C GLU A 85 -1.68 -4.82 -21.70
N LYS A 86 -1.40 -4.33 -22.92
CA LYS A 86 -0.46 -3.23 -23.13
C LYS A 86 -0.84 -1.95 -22.36
N ALA A 87 -2.12 -1.67 -22.21
CA ALA A 87 -2.60 -0.50 -21.47
C ALA A 87 -2.29 -0.56 -19.95
N HIS A 88 -2.04 -1.74 -19.42
CA HIS A 88 -1.73 -1.98 -18.00
C HIS A 88 -0.24 -2.26 -17.75
N GLN A 89 0.61 -2.21 -18.80
CA GLN A 89 2.06 -2.34 -18.66
C GLN A 89 2.67 -1.04 -18.16
N ASP A 90 3.74 -1.16 -17.38
CA ASP A 90 4.51 -0.02 -16.90
C ASP A 90 5.13 0.76 -18.08
N ILE A 91 5.12 2.08 -17.97
CA ILE A 91 5.59 2.99 -19.01
C ILE A 91 7.08 3.29 -18.79
N CYS A 92 7.90 3.04 -19.80
CA CYS A 92 9.33 3.33 -19.78
C CYS A 92 9.56 4.80 -20.18
N ASP A 93 9.57 5.71 -19.20
CA ASP A 93 9.73 7.16 -19.42
C ASP A 93 10.83 7.81 -18.55
N ARG A 94 11.52 7.04 -17.71
CA ARG A 94 12.59 7.49 -16.82
C ARG A 94 13.96 7.05 -17.35
N LYS A 95 14.99 7.89 -17.18
CA LYS A 95 16.42 7.57 -17.37
C LYS A 95 17.16 7.69 -16.04
N LEU A 96 18.41 7.22 -15.97
CA LEU A 96 19.26 7.37 -14.79
C LEU A 96 19.45 8.84 -14.41
N LEU A 97 19.76 9.69 -15.40
CA LEU A 97 19.81 11.15 -15.32
C LEU A 97 19.14 11.70 -16.60
N ASN A 98 18.36 12.76 -16.46
CA ASN A 98 17.50 13.26 -17.52
C ASN A 98 18.04 14.56 -18.13
N GLN A 99 18.36 14.56 -19.41
CA GLN A 99 18.68 15.80 -20.15
C GLN A 99 17.42 16.65 -20.40
N ARG A 100 16.27 15.99 -20.66
CA ARG A 100 14.96 16.63 -20.80
C ARG A 100 14.33 16.78 -19.41
N VAL A 101 14.33 18.01 -18.88
CA VAL A 101 13.73 18.38 -17.62
C VAL A 101 12.21 18.47 -17.76
N ARG A 102 11.46 17.78 -16.92
CA ARG A 102 10.00 17.70 -16.92
C ARG A 102 9.34 18.20 -15.63
N ILE A 103 10.12 18.23 -14.54
CA ILE A 103 9.66 18.75 -13.25
C ILE A 103 10.79 19.60 -12.63
N TYR A 104 10.43 20.55 -11.79
CA TYR A 104 11.39 21.17 -10.89
C TYR A 104 11.94 20.08 -9.94
N GLY A 105 13.26 19.96 -9.88
CA GLY A 105 13.90 18.90 -9.10
C GLY A 105 14.16 17.61 -9.88
N ASP A 106 14.12 17.63 -11.22
CA ASP A 106 14.49 16.47 -12.05
C ASP A 106 15.99 16.16 -11.91
N ASP A 107 16.37 14.88 -11.95
CA ASP A 107 17.73 14.41 -11.74
C ASP A 107 18.58 14.64 -13.00
N ILE A 108 19.59 15.50 -12.99
CA ILE A 108 20.38 15.86 -14.17
C ILE A 108 21.88 15.60 -14.04
N ALA A 109 22.40 15.50 -12.81
CA ALA A 109 23.79 15.13 -12.53
C ALA A 109 23.90 14.50 -11.14
N CYS A 110 25.05 13.89 -10.85
CA CYS A 110 25.37 13.41 -9.50
C CYS A 110 26.88 13.54 -9.22
N VAL A 111 27.23 13.70 -7.96
CA VAL A 111 28.60 13.78 -7.45
C VAL A 111 28.88 12.58 -6.56
N ILE A 112 30.04 11.97 -6.71
CA ILE A 112 30.57 10.89 -5.89
C ILE A 112 31.83 11.40 -5.19
N ALA A 113 31.87 11.40 -3.87
CA ALA A 113 32.97 11.90 -3.08
C ALA A 113 33.30 11.05 -1.84
N GLU A 114 34.38 11.31 -1.18
CA GLU A 114 34.84 10.62 0.04
C GLU A 114 33.96 10.94 1.27
N ASN A 115 33.21 12.05 1.22
CA ASN A 115 32.29 12.47 2.28
C ASN A 115 31.20 13.40 1.73
N GLU A 116 30.14 13.58 2.51
CA GLU A 116 28.98 14.40 2.13
C GLU A 116 29.31 15.88 1.92
N VAL A 117 30.25 16.43 2.73
CA VAL A 117 30.65 17.84 2.64
C VAL A 117 31.28 18.12 1.27
N ALA A 118 32.13 17.22 0.80
CA ALA A 118 32.72 17.34 -0.54
C ALA A 118 31.66 17.25 -1.66
N CYS A 119 30.66 16.36 -1.51
CA CYS A 119 29.52 16.32 -2.42
C CYS A 119 28.79 17.67 -2.46
N ASP A 120 28.42 18.24 -1.29
CA ASP A 120 27.66 19.49 -1.19
C ASP A 120 28.44 20.68 -1.76
N GLN A 121 29.77 20.73 -1.51
CA GLN A 121 30.62 21.76 -2.09
C GLN A 121 30.69 21.66 -3.61
N ALA A 122 30.85 20.44 -4.14
CA ALA A 122 30.91 20.21 -5.58
C ALA A 122 29.57 20.54 -6.26
N LEU A 123 28.43 20.11 -5.68
CA LEU A 123 27.10 20.40 -6.24
C LEU A 123 26.87 21.92 -6.40
N ARG A 124 27.33 22.75 -5.44
CA ARG A 124 27.21 24.22 -5.50
C ARG A 124 28.04 24.86 -6.59
N LEU A 125 29.07 24.18 -7.09
CA LEU A 125 29.99 24.69 -8.11
C LEU A 125 29.59 24.26 -9.54
N LEU A 126 28.65 23.35 -9.67
CA LEU A 126 28.10 22.98 -10.98
C LEU A 126 27.38 24.18 -11.61
N LYS A 127 27.65 24.43 -12.89
CA LYS A 127 26.98 25.49 -13.64
C LYS A 127 26.21 24.84 -14.79
N VAL A 128 24.89 25.01 -14.77
CA VAL A 128 23.99 24.41 -15.74
C VAL A 128 23.41 25.49 -16.64
N GLU A 129 23.47 25.25 -17.94
CA GLU A 129 22.79 26.06 -18.94
C GLU A 129 21.56 25.34 -19.45
N TYR A 130 20.42 26.02 -19.39
CA TYR A 130 19.13 25.47 -19.80
C TYR A 130 18.57 26.18 -21.06
N GLU A 131 17.76 25.45 -21.79
CA GLU A 131 16.71 26.00 -22.65
C GLU A 131 15.39 25.79 -21.93
N GLU A 132 14.74 26.87 -21.51
CA GLU A 132 13.51 26.81 -20.74
C GLU A 132 12.27 26.76 -21.64
N TYR A 133 11.26 25.99 -21.24
CA TYR A 133 9.97 25.89 -21.88
C TYR A 133 8.84 26.32 -20.92
N PRO A 134 7.64 26.65 -21.45
CA PRO A 134 6.48 26.96 -20.61
C PRO A 134 6.18 25.83 -19.63
N VAL A 135 5.89 26.19 -18.38
CA VAL A 135 5.52 25.26 -17.31
C VAL A 135 4.01 25.09 -17.26
N MET A 136 3.55 23.85 -17.16
CA MET A 136 2.14 23.46 -17.07
C MET A 136 1.95 22.63 -15.79
N THR A 137 1.45 23.23 -14.72
CA THR A 137 1.30 22.55 -13.41
C THR A 137 -0.07 21.97 -13.18
N THR A 138 -1.07 22.35 -13.99
CA THR A 138 -2.45 21.87 -13.87
C THR A 138 -2.84 20.99 -15.06
N VAL A 139 -3.91 20.22 -14.89
CA VAL A 139 -4.46 19.36 -15.96
C VAL A 139 -5.00 20.20 -17.10
N GLU A 140 -5.66 21.32 -16.78
CA GLU A 140 -6.26 22.24 -17.75
C GLU A 140 -5.18 22.85 -18.65
N GLU A 141 -4.05 23.30 -18.09
CA GLU A 141 -2.92 23.82 -18.85
C GLU A 141 -2.32 22.74 -19.76
N ALA A 142 -2.16 21.51 -19.25
CA ALA A 142 -1.55 20.41 -20.00
C ALA A 142 -2.47 19.86 -21.12
N LEU A 143 -3.78 20.03 -21.02
CA LEU A 143 -4.77 19.65 -22.03
C LEU A 143 -5.18 20.79 -22.96
N ALA A 144 -4.69 22.02 -22.73
CA ALA A 144 -5.03 23.17 -23.57
C ALA A 144 -4.57 22.96 -25.03
N GLU A 145 -5.28 23.56 -25.98
CA GLU A 145 -4.92 23.51 -27.39
C GLU A 145 -3.52 24.13 -27.62
N GLY A 146 -2.63 23.37 -28.23
CA GLY A 146 -1.23 23.78 -28.45
C GLY A 146 -0.29 23.54 -27.27
N ALA A 147 -0.75 22.91 -26.18
CA ALA A 147 0.12 22.50 -25.08
C ALA A 147 1.26 21.60 -25.56
N GLN A 148 2.48 21.85 -25.07
CA GLN A 148 3.65 21.05 -25.43
C GLN A 148 3.57 19.65 -24.82
N ALA A 149 3.75 18.60 -25.61
CA ALA A 149 3.87 17.25 -25.12
C ALA A 149 5.15 17.10 -24.27
N LEU A 150 5.01 16.57 -23.05
CA LEU A 150 6.14 16.35 -22.12
C LEU A 150 6.97 15.12 -22.52
N HIS A 151 6.36 14.14 -23.16
CA HIS A 151 6.98 12.93 -23.65
C HIS A 151 6.69 12.72 -25.16
N PRO A 152 7.21 13.60 -26.06
CA PRO A 152 6.87 13.57 -27.48
C PRO A 152 7.36 12.31 -28.20
N ASP A 153 8.34 11.62 -27.65
CA ASP A 153 8.85 10.32 -28.08
C ASP A 153 7.88 9.17 -27.81
N LEU A 154 7.01 9.33 -26.83
CA LEU A 154 6.03 8.32 -26.41
C LEU A 154 4.60 8.67 -26.85
N ARG A 155 4.23 9.96 -26.78
CA ARG A 155 2.86 10.44 -26.98
C ARG A 155 2.83 11.81 -27.67
N LYS A 156 1.76 12.05 -28.43
CA LYS A 156 1.55 13.35 -29.08
C LYS A 156 0.88 14.41 -28.19
N ASP A 157 0.27 13.95 -27.09
CA ASP A 157 -0.42 14.76 -26.10
C ASP A 157 0.08 14.41 -24.70
N ASN A 158 -0.52 15.05 -23.67
CA ASN A 158 -0.16 14.80 -22.28
C ASN A 158 -1.07 13.79 -21.58
N VAL A 159 -1.95 13.07 -22.29
CA VAL A 159 -2.82 12.04 -21.71
C VAL A 159 -2.06 10.73 -21.56
N ILE A 160 -1.79 10.29 -20.33
CA ILE A 160 -1.16 8.98 -20.04
C ILE A 160 -2.13 7.86 -20.41
N VAL A 161 -3.35 7.96 -19.90
CA VAL A 161 -4.43 7.00 -20.13
C VAL A 161 -5.78 7.69 -19.97
N HIS A 162 -6.74 7.29 -20.77
CA HIS A 162 -8.17 7.55 -20.58
C HIS A 162 -8.88 6.20 -20.44
N SER A 163 -9.69 6.07 -19.41
CA SER A 163 -10.50 4.87 -19.13
C SER A 163 -11.95 5.27 -19.02
N HIS A 164 -12.82 4.58 -19.78
CA HIS A 164 -14.27 4.70 -19.69
C HIS A 164 -14.83 3.43 -19.07
N MET A 165 -15.70 3.57 -18.10
CA MET A 165 -16.30 2.46 -17.35
C MET A 165 -17.78 2.73 -17.10
N THR A 166 -18.57 1.68 -17.15
CA THR A 166 -20.00 1.71 -16.83
C THR A 166 -20.33 0.60 -15.82
N MET A 167 -21.47 0.73 -15.10
CA MET A 167 -22.06 -0.32 -14.29
C MET A 167 -23.59 -0.17 -14.32
N GLY A 168 -24.31 -1.26 -14.61
CA GLY A 168 -25.75 -1.28 -14.69
C GLY A 168 -26.26 -2.45 -15.56
N GLU A 169 -27.54 -2.54 -15.80
CA GLU A 169 -28.12 -3.55 -16.70
C GLU A 169 -27.73 -3.34 -18.17
N LYS A 170 -27.46 -2.07 -18.52
CA LYS A 170 -26.98 -1.62 -19.84
C LYS A 170 -25.95 -0.51 -19.65
N ASP A 171 -25.14 -0.31 -20.66
CA ASP A 171 -24.14 0.76 -20.71
C ASP A 171 -24.83 2.11 -21.03
N TYR A 172 -25.64 2.60 -20.09
CA TYR A 172 -26.27 3.91 -20.22
C TYR A 172 -25.27 5.02 -19.91
N THR A 173 -25.26 6.04 -20.76
CA THR A 173 -24.72 7.33 -20.38
C THR A 173 -25.59 7.94 -19.27
N PHE A 174 -25.04 8.88 -18.51
CA PHE A 174 -25.83 9.56 -17.47
C PHE A 174 -27.08 10.23 -18.02
N GLU A 175 -26.99 10.87 -19.19
CA GLU A 175 -28.13 11.57 -19.83
C GLU A 175 -29.25 10.58 -20.24
N GLU A 176 -28.89 9.40 -20.75
CA GLU A 176 -29.84 8.33 -21.03
C GLU A 176 -30.48 7.78 -19.74
N GLY A 177 -29.63 7.61 -18.69
CA GLY A 177 -30.10 7.19 -17.36
C GLY A 177 -31.05 8.21 -16.72
N LEU A 178 -30.75 9.49 -16.83
CA LEU A 178 -31.61 10.57 -16.36
C LEU A 178 -32.98 10.62 -17.13
N LYS A 179 -32.91 10.44 -18.44
CA LYS A 179 -34.14 10.36 -19.25
C LYS A 179 -35.02 9.17 -18.81
N LYS A 180 -34.41 8.00 -18.64
CA LYS A 180 -35.12 6.80 -18.15
C LYS A 180 -35.70 7.03 -16.74
N ALA A 181 -34.93 7.66 -15.85
CA ALA A 181 -35.41 8.02 -14.51
C ALA A 181 -36.66 8.90 -14.56
N LYS A 182 -36.70 9.92 -15.43
CA LYS A 182 -37.86 10.79 -15.61
C LYS A 182 -39.07 10.03 -16.14
N GLU A 183 -38.86 9.11 -17.07
CA GLU A 183 -39.95 8.29 -17.64
C GLU A 183 -40.52 7.31 -16.60
N GLU A 184 -39.70 6.71 -15.74
CA GLU A 184 -40.15 5.69 -14.78
C GLU A 184 -40.66 6.24 -13.45
N TYR A 185 -40.13 7.37 -12.97
CA TYR A 185 -40.38 7.90 -11.62
C TYR A 185 -41.12 9.24 -11.62
N GLY A 186 -41.20 9.94 -12.76
CA GLY A 186 -41.73 11.30 -12.85
C GLY A 186 -40.74 12.36 -12.36
N GLU A 187 -40.66 13.46 -13.10
CA GLU A 187 -39.64 14.52 -12.82
C GLU A 187 -39.81 15.16 -11.43
N GLU A 188 -41.06 15.26 -10.95
CA GLU A 188 -41.41 15.83 -9.63
C GLU A 188 -40.93 15.01 -8.43
N ASN A 189 -40.59 13.72 -8.65
CA ASN A 189 -40.08 12.82 -7.63
C ASN A 189 -38.56 12.67 -7.64
N LEU A 190 -37.86 13.38 -8.53
CA LEU A 190 -36.44 13.28 -8.75
C LEU A 190 -35.69 14.51 -8.23
N PHE A 191 -34.53 14.24 -7.66
CA PHE A 191 -33.56 15.29 -7.28
C PHE A 191 -32.26 15.03 -8.02
N THR A 192 -31.75 16.04 -8.69
CA THR A 192 -30.44 16.01 -9.37
C THR A 192 -29.44 16.86 -8.61
N LEU A 193 -28.21 16.43 -8.59
CA LEU A 193 -27.08 17.17 -8.01
C LEU A 193 -25.90 17.12 -8.94
N GLU A 194 -25.24 18.27 -9.15
CA GLU A 194 -23.99 18.39 -9.88
C GLU A 194 -22.97 19.08 -8.98
N ARG A 195 -21.76 18.51 -8.85
CA ARG A 195 -20.69 18.99 -7.97
C ARG A 195 -19.32 18.70 -8.57
N VAL A 196 -18.37 19.52 -8.19
CA VAL A 196 -16.95 19.29 -8.40
C VAL A 196 -16.30 19.11 -7.03
N TYR A 197 -15.53 18.04 -6.88
CA TYR A 197 -14.75 17.75 -5.69
C TYR A 197 -13.27 17.66 -6.05
N ASP A 198 -12.41 18.23 -5.21
CA ASP A 198 -10.97 18.26 -5.43
C ASP A 198 -10.22 17.68 -4.23
N THR A 199 -9.11 16.98 -4.52
CA THR A 199 -8.27 16.36 -3.52
C THR A 199 -6.83 16.87 -3.62
N PRO A 200 -6.06 16.93 -2.50
CA PRO A 200 -4.72 17.49 -2.51
C PRO A 200 -3.69 16.56 -3.13
N LYS A 201 -2.57 17.13 -3.55
CA LYS A 201 -1.30 16.43 -3.73
C LYS A 201 -0.58 16.41 -2.37
N ILE A 202 -0.20 15.23 -1.87
CA ILE A 202 0.45 15.07 -0.56
C ILE A 202 1.65 14.15 -0.62
N SER A 203 2.57 14.27 0.36
CA SER A 203 3.75 13.42 0.49
C SER A 203 3.51 12.26 1.47
N HIS A 204 4.19 11.14 1.26
CA HIS A 204 4.14 9.94 2.12
C HIS A 204 4.70 10.16 3.52
N CYS A 205 5.67 11.04 3.67
CA CYS A 205 6.34 11.39 4.93
C CYS A 205 6.79 10.18 5.78
N HIS A 206 7.18 9.04 5.14
CA HIS A 206 7.77 7.92 5.87
C HIS A 206 9.04 8.36 6.62
N ILE A 207 9.26 7.81 7.81
CA ILE A 207 10.34 8.27 8.72
C ILE A 207 11.71 7.98 8.11
N GLU A 208 11.96 6.73 7.68
CA GLU A 208 13.19 6.37 6.97
C GLU A 208 13.16 6.95 5.55
N LEU A 209 14.14 7.78 5.22
CA LEU A 209 14.33 8.34 3.88
C LEU A 209 14.64 7.22 2.85
N PRO A 210 14.45 7.45 1.54
CA PRO A 210 14.97 6.56 0.51
C PRO A 210 16.50 6.52 0.63
N VAL A 211 17.03 5.34 0.95
CA VAL A 211 18.47 5.14 1.16
C VAL A 211 18.90 3.82 0.55
N SER A 212 20.06 3.84 -0.09
CA SER A 212 20.72 2.63 -0.60
C SER A 212 22.23 2.78 -0.54
N PHE A 213 22.93 1.65 -0.57
CA PHE A 213 24.32 1.61 -0.99
C PHE A 213 24.55 0.47 -1.94
N ALA A 214 25.41 0.68 -2.93
CA ALA A 214 25.69 -0.27 -3.99
C ALA A 214 27.18 -0.52 -4.13
N TYR A 215 27.56 -1.76 -4.48
CA TYR A 215 28.92 -2.14 -4.81
C TYR A 215 28.96 -3.26 -5.84
N VAL A 216 30.10 -3.41 -6.53
CA VAL A 216 30.33 -4.52 -7.46
C VAL A 216 31.45 -5.39 -6.88
N ASP A 217 31.20 -6.68 -6.74
CA ASP A 217 32.18 -7.62 -6.19
C ASP A 217 33.14 -8.17 -7.26
N VAL A 218 34.10 -9.00 -6.82
CA VAL A 218 35.10 -9.61 -7.70
C VAL A 218 34.53 -10.57 -8.76
N ASN A 219 33.29 -11.03 -8.57
CA ASN A 219 32.57 -11.87 -9.50
C ASN A 219 31.67 -11.06 -10.45
N ASP A 220 31.84 -9.75 -10.49
CA ASP A 220 31.06 -8.82 -11.31
C ASP A 220 29.56 -8.77 -10.91
N LYS A 221 29.24 -9.14 -9.66
CA LYS A 221 27.90 -9.09 -9.10
C LYS A 221 27.64 -7.70 -8.54
N ILE A 222 26.59 -7.07 -9.01
CA ILE A 222 26.12 -5.76 -8.54
C ILE A 222 25.17 -6.00 -7.36
N THR A 223 25.63 -5.66 -6.16
CA THR A 223 24.82 -5.78 -4.93
C THR A 223 24.34 -4.40 -4.50
N ILE A 224 23.05 -4.28 -4.26
CA ILE A 224 22.41 -3.08 -3.75
C ILE A 224 21.70 -3.43 -2.44
N VAL A 225 22.07 -2.75 -1.36
CA VAL A 225 21.36 -2.80 -0.08
C VAL A 225 20.46 -1.58 -0.02
N CYS A 226 19.15 -1.77 0.10
CA CYS A 226 18.19 -0.66 -0.01
C CYS A 226 16.88 -0.89 0.76
N SER A 227 16.22 0.21 1.10
CA SER A 227 14.91 0.23 1.73
C SER A 227 13.80 0.21 0.66
N THR A 228 13.44 -0.97 0.16
CA THR A 228 12.42 -1.12 -0.91
C THR A 228 11.28 -2.06 -0.53
N GLN A 229 10.07 -1.77 -1.02
CA GLN A 229 8.88 -2.63 -0.88
C GLN A 229 8.86 -3.79 -1.89
N ILE A 230 9.67 -3.70 -2.97
CA ILE A 230 9.59 -4.56 -4.16
C ILE A 230 10.98 -5.09 -4.60
N PRO A 231 11.72 -5.85 -3.74
CA PRO A 231 13.12 -6.22 -4.01
C PRO A 231 13.35 -6.91 -5.36
N HIS A 232 12.49 -7.86 -5.74
CA HIS A 232 12.61 -8.58 -7.02
C HIS A 232 12.37 -7.69 -8.24
N ILE A 233 11.52 -6.66 -8.11
CA ILE A 233 11.28 -5.67 -9.17
C ILE A 233 12.46 -4.71 -9.29
N VAL A 234 12.98 -4.23 -8.16
CA VAL A 234 14.20 -3.39 -8.14
C VAL A 234 15.35 -4.13 -8.84
N ARG A 235 15.52 -5.44 -8.58
CA ARG A 235 16.47 -6.30 -9.30
C ARG A 235 16.25 -6.24 -10.81
N LEU A 236 15.02 -6.46 -11.27
CA LEU A 236 14.65 -6.51 -12.68
C LEU A 236 14.88 -5.16 -13.36
N TYR A 237 14.33 -4.08 -12.79
CA TYR A 237 14.37 -2.76 -13.40
C TYR A 237 15.75 -2.12 -13.33
N THR A 238 16.53 -2.40 -12.27
CA THR A 238 17.96 -2.02 -12.25
C THR A 238 18.73 -2.70 -13.39
N ALA A 239 18.50 -4.00 -13.60
CA ALA A 239 19.13 -4.72 -14.70
C ALA A 239 18.75 -4.12 -16.07
N MET A 240 17.49 -3.76 -16.27
CA MET A 240 17.01 -3.07 -17.48
C MET A 240 17.69 -1.69 -17.64
N ALA A 241 17.69 -0.87 -16.62
CA ALA A 241 18.27 0.48 -16.65
C ALA A 241 19.77 0.48 -16.94
N LEU A 242 20.48 -0.57 -16.51
CA LEU A 242 21.92 -0.74 -16.74
C LEU A 242 22.25 -1.54 -18.01
N GLY A 243 21.25 -2.14 -18.66
CA GLY A 243 21.47 -3.01 -19.84
C GLY A 243 22.23 -4.30 -19.50
N VAL A 244 22.05 -4.87 -18.30
CA VAL A 244 22.73 -6.07 -17.85
C VAL A 244 21.75 -7.22 -17.54
N PRO A 245 22.20 -8.50 -17.52
CA PRO A 245 21.32 -9.60 -17.11
C PRO A 245 20.86 -9.46 -15.66
N ALA A 246 19.58 -9.77 -15.37
CA ALA A 246 19.02 -9.69 -14.02
C ALA A 246 19.78 -10.57 -13.00
N GLY A 247 20.34 -11.71 -13.43
CA GLY A 247 21.20 -12.57 -12.59
C GLY A 247 22.48 -11.88 -12.09
N ARG A 248 22.92 -10.78 -12.72
CA ARG A 248 24.05 -9.98 -12.29
C ARG A 248 23.72 -9.00 -11.17
N VAL A 249 22.44 -8.75 -10.92
CA VAL A 249 21.97 -7.81 -9.88
C VAL A 249 21.44 -8.60 -8.68
N ARG A 250 21.82 -8.17 -7.48
CA ARG A 250 21.36 -8.70 -6.19
C ARG A 250 20.86 -7.57 -5.33
N ILE A 251 19.68 -7.73 -4.79
CA ILE A 251 19.08 -6.77 -3.85
C ILE A 251 19.05 -7.38 -2.46
N ILE A 252 19.55 -6.63 -1.49
CA ILE A 252 19.44 -6.96 -0.07
C ILE A 252 18.56 -5.90 0.60
N LYS A 253 17.50 -6.35 1.25
CA LYS A 253 16.54 -5.51 1.94
C LYS A 253 16.61 -5.77 3.45
N PRO A 254 17.19 -4.87 4.25
CA PRO A 254 17.15 -4.93 5.71
C PRO A 254 15.78 -4.51 6.26
N TYR A 255 15.68 -4.17 7.55
CA TYR A 255 14.46 -3.53 8.07
C TYR A 255 14.14 -2.23 7.34
N ILE A 256 12.86 -1.90 7.24
CA ILE A 256 12.36 -0.69 6.56
C ILE A 256 11.57 0.17 7.54
N GLY A 257 11.90 1.47 7.59
CA GLY A 257 11.24 2.48 8.42
C GLY A 257 10.03 3.13 7.75
N GLY A 258 9.13 2.30 7.16
CA GLY A 258 7.94 2.75 6.45
C GLY A 258 8.19 3.04 4.97
N GLY A 259 7.11 3.04 4.18
CA GLY A 259 7.17 3.33 2.75
C GLY A 259 5.86 3.89 2.21
N PHE A 260 4.72 3.32 2.63
CA PHE A 260 3.36 3.75 2.28
C PHE A 260 3.08 3.83 0.78
N GLY A 261 3.92 3.18 -0.06
CA GLY A 261 3.84 3.21 -1.51
C GLY A 261 4.99 3.97 -2.19
N ASN A 262 5.66 4.92 -1.53
CA ASN A 262 6.80 5.61 -2.15
C ASN A 262 7.92 4.64 -2.54
N LYS A 263 8.24 3.69 -1.65
CA LYS A 263 9.25 2.65 -1.86
C LYS A 263 8.74 1.45 -2.68
N GLN A 264 7.55 1.55 -3.26
CA GLN A 264 7.01 0.63 -4.25
C GLN A 264 7.48 0.99 -5.68
N ASP A 265 7.98 2.20 -5.88
CA ASP A 265 8.68 2.58 -7.10
C ASP A 265 10.16 2.21 -7.03
N VAL A 266 10.78 1.98 -8.18
CA VAL A 266 12.24 1.95 -8.34
C VAL A 266 12.70 3.40 -8.41
N LEU A 267 13.35 3.87 -7.35
CA LEU A 267 13.68 5.29 -7.21
C LEU A 267 15.10 5.60 -7.69
N TYR A 268 16.09 5.37 -6.81
CA TYR A 268 17.49 5.73 -7.06
C TYR A 268 18.44 4.53 -7.10
N GLU A 269 17.94 3.32 -6.89
CA GLU A 269 18.75 2.10 -6.84
C GLU A 269 19.54 1.87 -8.15
N PRO A 270 18.96 2.07 -9.36
CA PRO A 270 19.70 1.95 -10.61
C PRO A 270 20.82 3.00 -10.75
N LEU A 271 20.56 4.24 -10.34
CA LEU A 271 21.56 5.32 -10.36
C LEU A 271 22.70 5.00 -9.39
N ASN A 272 22.40 4.55 -8.17
CA ASN A 272 23.41 4.19 -7.19
C ASN A 272 24.29 3.02 -7.66
N ALA A 273 23.69 2.00 -8.27
CA ALA A 273 24.43 0.91 -8.89
C ALA A 273 25.39 1.42 -10.01
N TYR A 274 24.90 2.30 -10.86
CA TYR A 274 25.71 2.92 -11.90
C TYR A 274 26.86 3.74 -11.33
N MET A 275 26.63 4.54 -10.27
CA MET A 275 27.65 5.29 -9.58
C MET A 275 28.79 4.39 -9.07
N SER A 276 28.45 3.26 -8.41
CA SER A 276 29.45 2.27 -7.97
C SER A 276 30.25 1.68 -9.14
N MET A 277 29.58 1.30 -10.24
CA MET A 277 30.26 0.81 -11.45
C MET A 277 31.29 1.82 -11.98
N GLN A 278 30.97 3.12 -11.94
CA GLN A 278 31.79 4.20 -12.46
C GLN A 278 33.02 4.53 -11.58
N VAL A 279 33.06 4.02 -10.35
CA VAL A 279 34.20 4.16 -9.42
C VAL A 279 34.91 2.85 -9.13
N GLY A 280 34.85 1.91 -10.10
CA GLY A 280 35.56 0.62 -10.02
C GLY A 280 34.93 -0.37 -9.03
N GLY A 281 33.62 -0.31 -8.83
CA GLY A 281 32.87 -1.20 -7.93
C GLY A 281 32.97 -0.86 -6.46
N ARG A 282 33.62 0.25 -6.09
CA ARG A 282 33.66 0.73 -4.70
C ARG A 282 32.26 0.97 -4.16
N PRO A 283 32.01 0.69 -2.86
CA PRO A 283 30.72 0.99 -2.24
C PRO A 283 30.39 2.48 -2.32
N VAL A 284 29.18 2.82 -2.78
CA VAL A 284 28.65 4.18 -2.83
C VAL A 284 27.33 4.22 -2.09
N ARG A 285 27.17 5.10 -1.12
CA ARG A 285 25.90 5.42 -0.44
C ARG A 285 25.19 6.52 -1.20
N LEU A 286 23.90 6.37 -1.37
CA LEU A 286 23.00 7.41 -1.86
C LEU A 286 21.79 7.48 -0.93
N GLU A 287 21.63 8.60 -0.24
CA GLU A 287 20.48 8.93 0.58
C GLU A 287 19.87 10.24 0.10
N ILE A 288 18.55 10.24 -0.02
CA ILE A 288 17.77 11.39 -0.48
C ILE A 288 17.23 12.11 0.76
N SER A 289 17.49 13.39 0.88
CA SER A 289 17.04 14.22 2.00
C SER A 289 15.51 14.28 2.11
N ARG A 290 14.99 14.81 3.22
CA ARG A 290 13.55 15.01 3.39
C ARG A 290 12.97 15.93 2.33
N GLU A 291 13.63 17.01 2.01
CA GLU A 291 13.21 17.96 0.99
C GLU A 291 13.17 17.30 -0.39
N GLU A 292 14.26 16.63 -0.77
CA GLU A 292 14.37 15.88 -2.03
C GLU A 292 13.33 14.75 -2.09
N THR A 293 13.02 14.08 -0.98
CA THR A 293 11.96 13.05 -0.92
C THR A 293 10.59 13.65 -1.25
N ILE A 294 10.29 14.86 -0.79
CA ILE A 294 8.98 15.49 -0.99
C ILE A 294 8.77 15.92 -2.45
N TYR A 295 9.78 16.52 -3.09
CA TYR A 295 9.61 17.02 -4.46
C TYR A 295 10.15 16.09 -5.55
N GLY A 296 11.13 15.26 -5.26
CA GLY A 296 11.86 14.45 -6.24
C GLY A 296 11.42 13.00 -6.33
N THR A 297 10.66 12.47 -5.34
CA THR A 297 10.17 11.09 -5.38
C THR A 297 8.72 11.02 -5.85
N ARG A 298 7.80 10.43 -5.05
CA ARG A 298 6.40 10.29 -5.43
C ARG A 298 5.49 11.03 -4.45
N THR A 299 4.32 11.42 -4.95
CA THR A 299 3.24 12.05 -4.18
C THR A 299 1.94 11.29 -4.40
N ARG A 300 0.92 11.54 -3.57
CA ARG A 300 -0.45 11.16 -3.91
C ARG A 300 -0.94 11.99 -5.11
N HIS A 301 -1.68 11.39 -6.02
CA HIS A 301 -2.34 12.12 -7.10
C HIS A 301 -3.36 13.13 -6.54
N GLN A 302 -3.28 14.36 -6.97
CA GLN A 302 -4.44 15.25 -6.96
C GLN A 302 -5.42 14.74 -7.99
N ILE A 303 -6.68 14.56 -7.60
CA ILE A 303 -7.78 14.16 -8.50
C ILE A 303 -8.93 15.14 -8.33
N THR A 304 -9.36 15.72 -9.43
CA THR A 304 -10.56 16.54 -9.53
C THR A 304 -11.68 15.69 -10.14
N GLY A 305 -12.80 15.54 -9.43
CA GLY A 305 -13.96 14.78 -9.88
C GLY A 305 -15.15 15.65 -10.16
N HIS A 306 -15.58 15.75 -11.42
CA HIS A 306 -16.84 16.35 -11.83
C HIS A 306 -17.94 15.31 -11.74
N THR A 307 -18.93 15.53 -10.89
CA THR A 307 -19.95 14.53 -10.60
C THR A 307 -21.36 15.02 -10.93
N LYS A 308 -22.19 14.08 -11.40
CA LYS A 308 -23.65 14.24 -11.53
C LYS A 308 -24.33 13.06 -10.87
N ALA A 309 -25.47 13.29 -10.24
CA ALA A 309 -26.26 12.22 -9.64
C ALA A 309 -27.75 12.55 -9.73
N VAL A 310 -28.58 11.50 -9.85
CA VAL A 310 -30.02 11.57 -9.74
C VAL A 310 -30.53 10.57 -8.70
N VAL A 311 -31.36 11.05 -7.78
CA VAL A 311 -31.92 10.27 -6.66
C VAL A 311 -33.41 10.52 -6.56
N THR A 312 -34.17 9.51 -6.13
CA THR A 312 -35.60 9.65 -5.83
C THR A 312 -35.80 10.34 -4.46
N LYS A 313 -37.00 10.87 -4.22
CA LYS A 313 -37.36 11.45 -2.93
C LYS A 313 -37.23 10.52 -1.73
N ASP A 314 -37.37 9.21 -1.95
CA ASP A 314 -37.22 8.17 -0.93
C ASP A 314 -35.76 7.62 -0.84
N GLY A 315 -34.83 8.30 -1.50
CA GLY A 315 -33.39 8.04 -1.37
C GLY A 315 -32.83 6.89 -2.22
N GLN A 316 -33.55 6.40 -3.24
CA GLN A 316 -32.97 5.46 -4.19
C GLN A 316 -32.06 6.19 -5.18
N ILE A 317 -30.77 5.86 -5.21
CA ILE A 317 -29.85 6.38 -6.23
C ILE A 317 -30.18 5.67 -7.56
N LEU A 318 -30.41 6.46 -8.60
CA LEU A 318 -30.83 5.95 -9.91
C LEU A 318 -29.68 5.92 -10.91
N SER A 319 -28.94 7.03 -11.00
CA SER A 319 -27.79 7.12 -11.89
C SER A 319 -26.77 8.13 -11.34
N ARG A 320 -25.47 7.79 -11.54
CA ARG A 320 -24.36 8.68 -11.22
C ARG A 320 -23.39 8.76 -12.39
N LYS A 321 -22.71 9.91 -12.50
CA LYS A 321 -21.59 10.11 -13.39
C LYS A 321 -20.42 10.72 -12.64
N MET A 322 -19.19 10.30 -12.98
CA MET A 322 -17.95 10.96 -12.57
C MET A 322 -17.00 11.11 -13.76
N GLU A 323 -16.50 12.33 -13.96
CA GLU A 323 -15.34 12.59 -14.80
C GLU A 323 -14.19 12.97 -13.89
N ALA A 324 -13.19 12.09 -13.80
CA ALA A 324 -12.04 12.24 -12.91
C ALA A 324 -10.79 12.63 -13.70
N PHE A 325 -10.11 13.67 -13.25
CA PHE A 325 -8.88 14.18 -13.84
C PHE A 325 -7.74 14.07 -12.82
N ALA A 326 -6.76 13.22 -13.09
CA ALA A 326 -5.61 13.00 -12.23
C ALA A 326 -4.38 13.78 -12.72
N ASN A 327 -3.86 14.68 -11.90
CA ASN A 327 -2.61 15.38 -12.11
C ASN A 327 -1.44 14.47 -11.74
N ASN A 328 -0.80 13.86 -12.75
CA ASN A 328 0.24 12.84 -12.56
C ASN A 328 1.64 13.41 -12.34
N GLY A 329 1.89 14.65 -12.76
CA GLY A 329 3.24 15.18 -12.77
C GLY A 329 4.07 14.71 -13.97
N GLY A 330 5.40 14.82 -13.88
CA GLY A 330 6.29 14.73 -15.04
C GLY A 330 6.58 13.32 -15.57
N TYR A 331 6.33 12.28 -14.81
CA TYR A 331 6.62 10.88 -15.18
C TYR A 331 5.44 9.98 -14.85
N ALA A 332 5.26 8.90 -15.62
CA ALA A 332 4.09 8.03 -15.50
C ALA A 332 3.98 7.32 -14.16
N SER A 333 5.06 6.73 -13.66
CA SER A 333 4.99 5.91 -12.45
C SER A 333 3.75 4.99 -12.50
N HIS A 334 2.87 5.03 -11.51
CA HIS A 334 1.61 4.28 -11.44
C HIS A 334 0.39 4.97 -12.10
N GLY A 335 0.61 6.04 -12.87
CA GLY A 335 -0.48 6.85 -13.45
C GLY A 335 -1.40 6.10 -14.40
N HIS A 336 -0.91 5.03 -15.02
CA HIS A 336 -1.72 4.18 -15.91
C HIS A 336 -2.85 3.42 -15.19
N ALA A 337 -2.83 3.34 -13.84
CA ALA A 337 -3.79 2.52 -13.07
C ALA A 337 -4.55 3.29 -11.97
N ILE A 338 -3.95 4.30 -11.33
CA ILE A 338 -4.50 4.91 -10.11
C ILE A 338 -5.83 5.62 -10.34
N CYS A 339 -5.95 6.39 -11.44
CA CYS A 339 -7.18 7.09 -11.75
C CYS A 339 -8.32 6.12 -12.13
N ALA A 340 -8.00 5.08 -12.88
CA ALA A 340 -8.95 4.01 -13.18
C ALA A 340 -9.43 3.28 -11.91
N ASN A 341 -8.55 3.05 -10.93
CA ASN A 341 -8.94 2.46 -9.65
C ASN A 341 -9.85 3.41 -8.83
N CYS A 342 -9.62 4.72 -8.90
CA CYS A 342 -10.55 5.71 -8.37
C CYS A 342 -11.96 5.56 -8.98
N GLY A 343 -12.04 5.43 -10.30
CA GLY A 343 -13.30 5.22 -11.01
C GLY A 343 -13.99 3.90 -10.66
N ASN A 344 -13.23 2.82 -10.52
CA ASN A 344 -13.78 1.52 -10.12
C ASN A 344 -14.49 1.60 -8.77
N VAL A 345 -13.89 2.23 -7.77
CA VAL A 345 -14.52 2.33 -6.43
C VAL A 345 -15.72 3.26 -6.43
N PHE A 346 -15.73 4.31 -7.24
CA PHE A 346 -16.92 5.15 -7.40
C PHE A 346 -18.13 4.33 -7.85
N LYS A 347 -17.97 3.39 -8.78
CA LYS A 347 -19.05 2.51 -9.23
C LYS A 347 -19.32 1.34 -8.28
N GLU A 348 -18.30 0.84 -7.55
CA GLU A 348 -18.39 -0.38 -6.73
C GLU A 348 -18.80 -0.15 -5.27
N LEU A 349 -19.07 1.08 -4.82
CA LEU A 349 -19.51 1.36 -3.45
C LEU A 349 -21.05 1.32 -3.31
N TYR A 350 -21.77 1.76 -4.32
CA TYR A 350 -23.23 1.79 -4.36
C TYR A 350 -23.79 1.13 -5.62
N ILE A 351 -24.99 0.58 -5.53
CA ILE A 351 -25.78 0.12 -6.67
C ILE A 351 -26.66 1.25 -7.15
N ASP A 352 -26.38 1.76 -8.33
CA ASP A 352 -27.26 2.69 -9.02
C ASP A 352 -28.35 1.88 -9.76
N LYS A 353 -29.61 2.20 -9.54
CA LYS A 353 -30.75 1.41 -10.04
C LYS A 353 -30.77 1.31 -11.56
N ILE A 354 -30.30 2.37 -12.26
CA ILE A 354 -30.26 2.43 -13.72
C ILE A 354 -28.84 2.22 -14.22
N GLY A 355 -27.89 3.01 -13.73
CA GLY A 355 -26.48 2.82 -14.09
C GLY A 355 -25.56 3.94 -13.70
N THR A 356 -24.28 3.61 -13.67
CA THR A 356 -23.13 4.51 -13.37
C THR A 356 -22.29 4.67 -14.62
N GLU A 357 -21.86 5.90 -14.90
CA GLU A 357 -20.90 6.24 -15.96
C GLU A 357 -19.67 6.89 -15.34
N VAL A 358 -18.48 6.43 -15.72
CA VAL A 358 -17.21 6.95 -15.20
C VAL A 358 -16.21 7.12 -16.33
N ASP A 359 -15.62 8.32 -16.39
CA ASP A 359 -14.47 8.63 -17.25
C ASP A 359 -13.29 9.08 -16.40
N CYS A 360 -12.11 8.51 -16.64
CA CYS A 360 -10.89 8.80 -15.89
C CYS A 360 -9.76 9.19 -16.83
N TRP A 361 -9.22 10.38 -16.64
CA TRP A 361 -8.04 10.87 -17.37
C TRP A 361 -6.85 11.00 -16.42
N THR A 362 -5.73 10.43 -16.79
CA THR A 362 -4.44 10.66 -16.13
C THR A 362 -3.57 11.50 -17.06
N VAL A 363 -3.06 12.62 -16.55
CA VAL A 363 -2.42 13.65 -17.37
C VAL A 363 -1.03 14.00 -16.86
N TYR A 364 -0.05 13.99 -17.75
CA TYR A 364 1.28 14.54 -17.49
C TYR A 364 1.22 16.05 -17.28
N THR A 365 1.96 16.55 -16.30
CA THR A 365 2.14 17.97 -15.99
C THR A 365 3.57 18.24 -15.52
N ASN A 366 3.96 19.49 -15.35
CA ASN A 366 5.25 19.84 -14.75
C ASN A 366 5.20 19.91 -13.20
N ALA A 367 4.14 19.42 -12.58
CA ALA A 367 4.06 19.25 -11.12
C ALA A 367 4.92 18.04 -10.66
N PRO A 368 5.23 17.92 -9.35
CA PRO A 368 5.90 16.74 -8.81
C PRO A 368 5.21 15.44 -9.21
N THR A 369 6.01 14.41 -9.53
CA THR A 369 5.49 13.12 -10.00
C THR A 369 4.64 12.45 -8.93
N ALA A 370 3.42 12.09 -9.30
CA ALA A 370 2.56 11.27 -8.46
C ALA A 370 2.80 9.77 -8.72
N GLY A 371 2.55 8.95 -7.71
CA GLY A 371 2.72 7.49 -7.78
C GLY A 371 1.85 6.76 -6.78
N ALA A 372 2.24 5.54 -6.44
CA ALA A 372 1.54 4.76 -5.43
C ALA A 372 1.61 5.45 -4.07
N MET A 373 0.47 5.59 -3.41
CA MET A 373 0.36 5.93 -2.01
C MET A 373 -0.81 5.18 -1.39
N ARG A 374 -0.67 4.74 -0.13
CA ARG A 374 -1.60 3.94 0.65
C ARG A 374 -3.06 4.23 0.28
N GLY A 375 -3.78 3.21 -0.25
CA GLY A 375 -5.14 3.33 -0.77
C GLY A 375 -5.27 3.51 -2.29
N TYR A 376 -4.18 3.86 -3.04
CA TYR A 376 -4.05 3.77 -4.50
C TYR A 376 -5.25 4.33 -5.30
N GLY A 377 -5.60 5.61 -5.07
CA GLY A 377 -6.74 6.29 -5.74
C GLY A 377 -8.08 6.17 -5.00
N ILE A 378 -8.21 5.22 -4.07
CA ILE A 378 -9.46 4.99 -3.35
C ILE A 378 -9.79 6.12 -2.33
N PRO A 379 -8.83 6.68 -1.56
CA PRO A 379 -9.13 7.84 -0.70
C PRO A 379 -9.73 9.01 -1.48
N GLN A 380 -9.24 9.28 -2.70
CA GLN A 380 -9.78 10.33 -3.57
C GLN A 380 -11.19 9.97 -4.06
N SER A 381 -11.39 8.71 -4.49
CA SER A 381 -12.71 8.20 -4.90
C SER A 381 -13.74 8.34 -3.79
N VAL A 382 -13.39 7.90 -2.59
CA VAL A 382 -14.31 7.90 -1.44
C VAL A 382 -14.55 9.31 -0.93
N TRP A 383 -13.56 10.21 -0.98
CA TRP A 383 -13.81 11.63 -0.77
C TRP A 383 -14.91 12.16 -1.70
N ILE A 384 -14.77 11.93 -3.01
CA ILE A 384 -15.73 12.37 -4.02
C ILE A 384 -17.10 11.71 -3.78
N THR A 385 -17.14 10.40 -3.62
CA THR A 385 -18.38 9.61 -3.53
C THR A 385 -19.14 9.88 -2.25
N GLU A 386 -18.45 9.95 -1.11
CA GLU A 386 -19.09 10.08 0.19
C GLU A 386 -19.52 11.51 0.52
N CYS A 387 -18.78 12.51 -0.01
CA CYS A 387 -19.23 13.89 0.01
C CYS A 387 -20.49 14.07 -0.87
N LEU A 388 -20.51 13.50 -2.08
CA LEU A 388 -21.67 13.52 -2.97
C LEU A 388 -22.89 12.85 -2.32
N THR A 389 -22.70 11.68 -1.70
CA THR A 389 -23.80 10.93 -1.05
C THR A 389 -24.39 11.70 0.13
N ASP A 390 -23.56 12.36 0.93
CA ASP A 390 -24.03 13.20 2.05
C ASP A 390 -24.76 14.46 1.57
N ASP A 391 -24.25 15.10 0.50
CA ASP A 391 -24.93 16.24 -0.15
C ASP A 391 -26.27 15.83 -0.75
N LEU A 392 -26.41 14.61 -1.31
CA LEU A 392 -27.68 14.04 -1.77
C LEU A 392 -28.63 13.80 -0.60
N ALA A 393 -28.18 13.15 0.47
CA ALA A 393 -28.97 12.89 1.66
C ALA A 393 -29.56 14.19 2.23
N ARG A 394 -28.73 15.24 2.36
CA ARG A 394 -29.15 16.57 2.81
C ARG A 394 -30.18 17.20 1.86
N LYS A 395 -29.97 17.09 0.55
CA LYS A 395 -30.87 17.65 -0.47
C LYS A 395 -32.29 17.11 -0.39
N ILE A 396 -32.42 15.80 -0.08
CA ILE A 396 -33.70 15.13 0.03
C ILE A 396 -34.25 15.08 1.47
N GLY A 397 -33.48 15.57 2.47
CA GLY A 397 -33.86 15.53 3.88
C GLY A 397 -33.85 14.14 4.51
N MET A 398 -32.96 13.23 4.03
CA MET A 398 -32.81 11.87 4.52
C MET A 398 -31.60 11.73 5.45
N ASP A 399 -31.67 10.80 6.41
CA ASP A 399 -30.51 10.49 7.26
C ASP A 399 -29.36 9.91 6.42
N PRO A 400 -28.11 10.37 6.60
CA PRO A 400 -26.94 9.85 5.86
C PRO A 400 -26.69 8.36 6.03
N LEU A 401 -27.02 7.75 7.15
CA LEU A 401 -26.91 6.31 7.36
C LEU A 401 -27.99 5.57 6.55
N GLU A 402 -29.23 6.08 6.53
CA GLU A 402 -30.33 5.42 5.81
C GLU A 402 -30.10 5.36 4.30
N ILE A 403 -29.61 6.45 3.68
CA ILE A 403 -29.34 6.46 2.23
C ILE A 403 -28.23 5.46 1.88
N ARG A 404 -27.22 5.29 2.75
CA ARG A 404 -26.12 4.33 2.56
C ARG A 404 -26.60 2.89 2.72
N LEU A 405 -27.36 2.59 3.77
CA LEU A 405 -27.93 1.25 3.99
C LEU A 405 -28.87 0.81 2.84
N LYS A 406 -29.56 1.78 2.22
CA LYS A 406 -30.46 1.52 1.10
C LYS A 406 -29.72 1.17 -0.18
N ASN A 407 -28.60 1.82 -0.47
CA ASN A 407 -27.97 1.78 -1.79
C ASN A 407 -26.63 1.02 -1.84
N CYS A 408 -26.00 0.69 -0.70
CA CYS A 408 -24.72 0.01 -0.71
C CYS A 408 -24.79 -1.40 -1.33
N ILE A 409 -23.69 -1.82 -1.95
CA ILE A 409 -23.57 -3.17 -2.54
C ILE A 409 -23.75 -4.24 -1.44
N PRO A 410 -24.59 -5.25 -1.65
CA PRO A 410 -24.75 -6.36 -0.70
C PRO A 410 -23.69 -7.46 -0.90
N ALA A 411 -23.50 -8.29 0.11
CA ALA A 411 -22.78 -9.55 -0.04
C ALA A 411 -23.37 -10.42 -1.15
N GLY A 412 -22.52 -11.13 -1.89
CA GLY A 412 -22.92 -11.95 -3.03
C GLY A 412 -23.16 -11.19 -4.35
N PHE A 413 -23.01 -9.86 -4.34
CA PHE A 413 -23.09 -9.09 -5.59
C PHE A 413 -21.99 -9.52 -6.56
N LYS A 414 -22.34 -9.67 -7.82
CA LYS A 414 -21.42 -9.95 -8.91
C LYS A 414 -21.45 -8.79 -9.89
N ASP A 415 -20.29 -8.14 -10.08
CA ASP A 415 -20.15 -7.07 -11.08
C ASP A 415 -20.44 -7.63 -12.48
N PRO A 416 -21.45 -7.13 -13.21
CA PRO A 416 -21.85 -7.66 -14.51
C PRO A 416 -20.78 -7.45 -15.60
N HIS A 417 -19.89 -6.45 -15.44
CA HIS A 417 -18.88 -6.11 -16.45
C HIS A 417 -17.58 -6.93 -16.32
N ASN A 418 -17.07 -7.08 -15.10
CA ASN A 418 -15.80 -7.77 -14.86
C ASN A 418 -15.96 -9.15 -14.22
N GLY A 419 -17.17 -9.52 -13.80
CA GLY A 419 -17.48 -10.82 -13.19
C GLY A 419 -16.94 -11.00 -11.78
N ILE A 420 -16.36 -9.97 -11.16
CA ILE A 420 -15.85 -10.00 -9.79
C ILE A 420 -17.02 -10.16 -8.81
N THR A 421 -16.87 -11.05 -7.83
CA THR A 421 -17.89 -11.34 -6.83
C THR A 421 -17.47 -10.88 -5.44
N PHE A 422 -18.38 -10.20 -4.73
CA PHE A 422 -18.23 -9.82 -3.33
C PHE A 422 -18.65 -11.00 -2.44
N HIS A 423 -17.79 -12.01 -2.31
CA HIS A 423 -18.12 -13.29 -1.66
C HIS A 423 -18.57 -13.14 -0.20
N SER A 424 -17.81 -12.39 0.57
CA SER A 424 -18.05 -12.03 1.95
C SER A 424 -17.94 -10.51 2.07
N TYR A 425 -18.98 -9.84 2.59
CA TYR A 425 -19.01 -8.38 2.58
C TYR A 425 -19.83 -7.82 3.73
N GLY A 426 -19.17 -7.40 4.81
CA GLY A 426 -19.74 -6.97 6.07
C GLY A 426 -20.01 -5.46 6.18
N LEU A 427 -20.18 -4.75 5.06
CA LEU A 427 -20.35 -3.30 5.07
C LEU A 427 -21.58 -2.84 5.87
N LYS A 428 -22.74 -3.52 5.71
CA LYS A 428 -23.95 -3.19 6.47
C LYS A 428 -23.78 -3.43 7.96
N ASP A 429 -23.16 -4.55 8.32
CA ASP A 429 -22.91 -4.90 9.71
C ASP A 429 -21.95 -3.90 10.35
N SER A 430 -20.91 -3.48 9.60
CA SER A 430 -19.98 -2.42 10.03
C SER A 430 -20.70 -1.09 10.27
N MET A 431 -21.60 -0.68 9.34
CA MET A 431 -22.38 0.55 9.50
C MET A 431 -23.26 0.53 10.75
N ILE A 432 -23.98 -0.57 10.98
CA ILE A 432 -24.88 -0.71 12.14
C ILE A 432 -24.06 -0.70 13.44
N LYS A 433 -23.01 -1.53 13.52
CA LYS A 433 -22.13 -1.60 14.70
C LYS A 433 -21.46 -0.27 15.00
N GLY A 434 -20.95 0.40 13.95
CA GLY A 434 -20.33 1.72 14.09
C GLY A 434 -21.31 2.79 14.53
N ALA A 435 -22.56 2.77 14.04
CA ALA A 435 -23.60 3.71 14.46
C ALA A 435 -23.96 3.55 15.95
N GLU A 436 -24.00 2.33 16.46
CA GLU A 436 -24.20 2.04 17.88
C GLU A 436 -23.03 2.58 18.71
N LEU A 437 -21.79 2.26 18.34
CA LEU A 437 -20.59 2.74 19.01
C LEU A 437 -20.50 4.27 19.02
N ALA A 438 -20.79 4.92 17.89
CA ALA A 438 -20.75 6.38 17.75
C ALA A 438 -21.95 7.10 18.39
N ASN A 439 -22.95 6.41 18.92
CA ASN A 439 -24.23 6.96 19.37
C ASN A 439 -24.90 7.84 18.30
N TRP A 440 -24.90 7.34 17.03
CA TRP A 440 -25.29 8.10 15.84
C TRP A 440 -26.66 8.78 16.00
N LYS A 441 -27.67 8.03 16.38
CA LYS A 441 -29.05 8.54 16.45
C LYS A 441 -29.21 9.67 17.46
N GLU A 442 -28.63 9.53 18.62
CA GLU A 442 -28.68 10.52 19.71
C GLU A 442 -27.91 11.79 19.32
N LYS A 443 -26.70 11.62 18.77
CA LYS A 443 -25.85 12.74 18.35
C LYS A 443 -26.43 13.49 17.16
N ARG A 444 -27.01 12.78 16.17
CA ARG A 444 -27.72 13.44 15.08
C ARG A 444 -28.88 14.28 15.61
N ALA A 445 -29.74 13.71 16.45
CA ALA A 445 -30.88 14.43 17.04
C ALA A 445 -30.45 15.63 17.90
N GLU A 446 -29.28 15.56 18.54
CA GLU A 446 -28.72 16.66 19.32
C GLU A 446 -28.23 17.79 18.40
N TYR A 447 -27.44 17.46 17.35
CA TYR A 447 -26.74 18.43 16.50
C TYR A 447 -27.57 18.95 15.33
N ASP A 448 -28.70 18.32 15.00
CA ASP A 448 -29.69 18.85 14.06
C ASP A 448 -30.50 20.00 14.64
N LYS A 449 -30.43 20.22 15.96
CA LYS A 449 -31.05 21.42 16.59
C LYS A 449 -30.28 22.68 16.16
N PRO A 450 -30.98 23.84 15.98
CA PRO A 450 -30.32 25.06 15.66
C PRO A 450 -29.21 25.43 16.63
N GLN A 451 -27.97 25.51 16.13
CA GLN A 451 -26.83 25.92 16.92
C GLN A 451 -26.50 27.41 16.66
N SER A 452 -26.16 28.11 17.71
CA SER A 452 -25.74 29.53 17.67
C SER A 452 -24.42 29.71 18.41
N GLY A 453 -23.64 30.70 18.04
CA GLY A 453 -22.35 31.01 18.64
C GLY A 453 -21.17 30.63 17.74
N ASP A 454 -19.97 30.85 18.28
CA ASP A 454 -18.72 30.70 17.53
C ASP A 454 -18.30 29.24 17.38
N LYS A 455 -18.69 28.36 18.31
CA LYS A 455 -18.42 26.93 18.27
C LYS A 455 -19.68 26.15 17.94
N ARG A 456 -19.56 25.20 17.01
CA ARG A 456 -20.64 24.33 16.58
C ARG A 456 -20.17 22.88 16.48
N ARG A 457 -21.03 21.94 16.85
CA ARG A 457 -20.74 20.51 16.82
C ARG A 457 -21.50 19.80 15.73
N GLY A 458 -20.89 18.72 15.21
CA GLY A 458 -21.52 17.86 14.25
C GLY A 458 -20.95 16.46 14.29
N ILE A 459 -21.74 15.51 13.78
CA ILE A 459 -21.32 14.13 13.56
C ILE A 459 -21.54 13.76 12.10
N GLY A 460 -20.52 13.14 11.47
CA GLY A 460 -20.55 12.69 10.09
C GLY A 460 -20.10 11.25 9.96
N MET A 461 -20.39 10.66 8.83
CA MET A 461 -19.97 9.30 8.50
C MET A 461 -19.50 9.18 7.05
N ALA A 462 -18.70 8.16 6.78
CA ALA A 462 -18.34 7.75 5.43
C ALA A 462 -18.09 6.23 5.42
N ILE A 463 -18.46 5.58 4.32
CA ILE A 463 -18.21 4.16 4.10
C ILE A 463 -17.10 3.95 3.08
N PHE A 464 -16.52 2.76 3.06
CA PHE A 464 -15.49 2.42 2.08
C PHE A 464 -15.56 0.94 1.68
N CYS A 465 -15.02 0.65 0.49
CA CYS A 465 -14.62 -0.68 0.08
C CYS A 465 -13.20 -0.66 -0.50
N TYR A 466 -12.54 -1.81 -0.45
CA TYR A 466 -11.18 -1.98 -0.95
C TYR A 466 -11.00 -3.37 -1.54
N LYS A 467 -10.67 -3.45 -2.84
CA LYS A 467 -10.33 -4.69 -3.50
C LYS A 467 -8.89 -5.10 -3.18
N THR A 468 -8.70 -6.32 -2.66
CA THR A 468 -7.40 -6.87 -2.35
C THR A 468 -6.68 -7.36 -3.60
N GLY A 469 -5.41 -6.97 -3.77
CA GLY A 469 -4.58 -7.42 -4.88
C GLY A 469 -4.92 -6.79 -6.23
N VAL A 470 -4.23 -7.26 -7.27
CA VAL A 470 -4.31 -6.72 -8.63
C VAL A 470 -4.96 -7.68 -9.65
N HIS A 471 -5.32 -8.91 -9.23
CA HIS A 471 -6.02 -9.84 -10.12
C HIS A 471 -7.35 -9.24 -10.62
N PRO A 472 -7.78 -9.44 -11.90
CA PRO A 472 -7.12 -10.18 -12.98
C PRO A 472 -6.16 -9.35 -13.85
N ILE A 473 -5.93 -8.09 -13.54
CA ILE A 473 -5.23 -7.13 -14.38
C ILE A 473 -3.73 -7.46 -14.49
N ALA A 474 -3.13 -7.91 -13.39
CA ALA A 474 -1.70 -8.26 -13.35
C ALA A 474 -1.45 -9.57 -12.59
N LEU A 475 -0.18 -10.01 -12.59
CA LEU A 475 0.25 -11.23 -11.92
C LEU A 475 0.06 -11.14 -10.40
N GLU A 476 -0.63 -12.13 -9.83
CA GLU A 476 -0.76 -12.33 -8.40
C GLU A 476 -0.14 -13.66 -7.99
N THR A 477 1.14 -13.63 -7.65
CA THR A 477 1.90 -14.80 -7.23
C THR A 477 2.75 -14.51 -6.00
N ALA A 478 2.96 -15.52 -5.17
CA ALA A 478 3.85 -15.49 -4.03
C ALA A 478 4.42 -16.89 -3.78
N ALA A 479 5.67 -16.96 -3.35
CA ALA A 479 6.30 -18.22 -2.97
C ALA A 479 6.80 -18.20 -1.52
N ALA A 480 6.86 -19.37 -0.92
CA ALA A 480 7.37 -19.61 0.43
C ALA A 480 8.10 -20.92 0.51
N ARG A 481 9.08 -21.03 1.42
CA ARG A 481 9.85 -22.25 1.71
C ARG A 481 9.99 -22.44 3.21
N MET A 482 9.81 -23.66 3.69
CA MET A 482 10.09 -24.07 5.07
C MET A 482 11.16 -25.13 5.11
N VAL A 483 12.01 -25.05 6.13
CA VAL A 483 13.15 -25.97 6.32
C VAL A 483 13.22 -26.35 7.79
N LEU A 484 13.30 -27.65 8.08
CA LEU A 484 13.47 -28.17 9.43
C LEU A 484 14.92 -27.98 9.90
N ASN A 485 15.11 -27.49 11.12
CA ASN A 485 16.41 -27.44 11.79
C ASN A 485 16.62 -28.67 12.65
N GLN A 486 17.86 -28.93 13.03
CA GLN A 486 18.25 -30.11 13.81
C GLN A 486 17.60 -30.21 15.19
N ASP A 487 17.28 -29.06 15.77
CA ASP A 487 16.63 -28.92 17.09
C ASP A 487 15.10 -29.01 17.06
N GLY A 488 14.51 -29.27 15.89
CA GLY A 488 13.06 -29.35 15.71
C GLY A 488 12.38 -27.99 15.50
N SER A 489 13.13 -26.87 15.52
CA SER A 489 12.66 -25.59 15.04
C SER A 489 12.62 -25.55 13.51
N CYS A 490 12.02 -24.52 12.91
CA CYS A 490 12.03 -24.36 11.46
C CYS A 490 12.34 -22.93 11.02
N GLN A 491 12.97 -22.83 9.84
CA GLN A 491 13.10 -21.58 9.11
C GLN A 491 11.95 -21.45 8.11
N LEU A 492 11.27 -20.31 8.15
CA LEU A 492 10.25 -19.91 7.18
C LEU A 492 10.83 -18.81 6.29
N PHE A 493 11.03 -19.09 5.02
CA PHE A 493 11.44 -18.10 4.02
C PHE A 493 10.21 -17.65 3.24
N MET A 494 9.92 -16.35 3.29
CA MET A 494 8.83 -15.73 2.56
C MET A 494 9.36 -14.89 1.40
N GLY A 495 8.70 -14.96 0.24
CA GLY A 495 8.91 -13.99 -0.83
C GLY A 495 8.38 -12.60 -0.48
N ALA A 496 7.41 -12.53 0.41
CA ALA A 496 6.79 -11.29 0.91
C ALA A 496 7.79 -10.36 1.61
N THR A 497 7.43 -9.09 1.75
CA THR A 497 8.32 -8.04 2.26
C THR A 497 7.75 -7.40 3.53
N GLU A 498 8.44 -7.52 4.67
CA GLU A 498 8.15 -6.75 5.89
C GLU A 498 8.61 -5.30 5.70
N ILE A 499 7.71 -4.34 5.92
CA ILE A 499 7.94 -2.90 5.77
C ILE A 499 7.53 -2.09 7.02
N GLY A 500 7.30 -2.78 8.14
CA GLY A 500 6.82 -2.23 9.41
C GLY A 500 5.39 -2.61 9.77
N GLN A 501 4.63 -3.20 8.84
CA GLN A 501 3.21 -3.54 9.02
C GLN A 501 2.98 -4.78 9.91
N GLY A 502 4.01 -5.60 10.18
CA GLY A 502 3.91 -6.80 11.02
C GLY A 502 3.69 -8.09 10.23
N ALA A 503 4.04 -8.12 8.95
CA ALA A 503 3.89 -9.29 8.09
C ALA A 503 4.63 -10.52 8.63
N ASP A 504 5.86 -10.36 9.11
CA ASP A 504 6.67 -11.47 9.64
C ASP A 504 5.97 -12.16 10.82
N THR A 505 5.34 -11.39 11.71
CA THR A 505 4.57 -11.93 12.84
C THR A 505 3.34 -12.71 12.36
N VAL A 506 2.61 -12.14 11.41
CA VAL A 506 1.41 -12.77 10.82
C VAL A 506 1.77 -14.07 10.09
N PHE A 507 2.85 -14.10 9.32
CA PHE A 507 3.32 -15.31 8.65
C PHE A 507 3.81 -16.37 9.64
N THR A 508 4.49 -15.98 10.72
CA THR A 508 4.87 -16.89 11.80
C THR A 508 3.64 -17.55 12.42
N GLN A 509 2.57 -16.76 12.70
CA GLN A 509 1.30 -17.29 13.22
C GLN A 509 0.62 -18.26 12.25
N MET A 510 0.55 -17.90 10.96
CA MET A 510 -0.04 -18.73 9.91
C MET A 510 0.72 -20.06 9.71
N ALA A 511 2.05 -19.99 9.71
CA ALA A 511 2.91 -21.17 9.58
C ALA A 511 2.78 -22.10 10.79
N ALA A 512 2.79 -21.55 12.01
CA ALA A 512 2.60 -22.30 13.23
C ALA A 512 1.23 -22.99 13.30
N GLU A 513 0.17 -22.29 12.88
CA GLU A 513 -1.20 -22.85 12.81
C GLU A 513 -1.29 -24.03 11.85
N ALA A 514 -0.76 -23.88 10.62
CA ALA A 514 -0.85 -24.92 9.58
C ALA A 514 0.10 -26.10 9.81
N SER A 515 1.33 -25.85 10.23
CA SER A 515 2.32 -26.91 10.44
C SER A 515 2.12 -27.70 11.72
N GLY A 516 1.57 -27.07 12.76
CA GLY A 516 1.50 -27.63 14.11
C GLY A 516 2.76 -27.44 14.95
N ILE A 517 3.73 -26.68 14.45
CA ILE A 517 4.93 -26.26 15.19
C ILE A 517 4.53 -25.10 16.13
N ARG A 518 5.16 -24.98 17.30
CA ARG A 518 4.91 -23.87 18.21
C ARG A 518 5.34 -22.55 17.57
N TYR A 519 4.62 -21.48 17.86
CA TYR A 519 4.93 -20.14 17.35
C TYR A 519 6.38 -19.73 17.60
N GLU A 520 6.89 -20.03 18.78
CA GLU A 520 8.24 -19.70 19.26
C GLU A 520 9.35 -20.49 18.53
N ASP A 521 9.01 -21.62 17.89
CA ASP A 521 9.93 -22.48 17.14
C ASP A 521 9.95 -22.17 15.62
N VAL A 522 9.17 -21.20 15.15
CA VAL A 522 9.15 -20.76 13.76
C VAL A 522 9.95 -19.47 13.59
N TYR A 523 11.06 -19.53 12.87
CA TYR A 523 11.93 -18.39 12.57
C TYR A 523 11.68 -17.89 11.15
N VAL A 524 11.04 -16.75 11.02
CA VAL A 524 10.68 -16.16 9.72
C VAL A 524 11.82 -15.32 9.15
N CYS A 525 12.02 -15.42 7.84
CA CYS A 525 12.86 -14.55 7.05
C CYS A 525 12.07 -14.12 5.81
N SER A 526 11.56 -12.88 5.81
CA SER A 526 10.93 -12.27 4.62
C SER A 526 11.99 -11.92 3.58
N THR A 527 11.60 -11.45 2.40
CA THR A 527 12.57 -11.16 1.31
C THR A 527 13.65 -10.22 1.80
N GLN A 528 14.79 -10.75 2.11
CA GLN A 528 15.97 -9.98 2.52
C GLN A 528 17.10 -10.02 1.49
N ASP A 529 17.09 -11.04 0.62
CA ASP A 529 18.12 -11.27 -0.38
C ASP A 529 17.53 -11.96 -1.60
N THR A 530 17.49 -11.28 -2.72
CA THR A 530 16.89 -11.80 -3.96
C THR A 530 17.62 -12.98 -4.58
N ASP A 531 18.82 -13.30 -4.14
CA ASP A 531 19.52 -14.49 -4.61
C ASP A 531 19.07 -15.76 -3.88
N THR A 532 18.49 -15.64 -2.69
CA THR A 532 18.12 -16.80 -1.84
C THR A 532 16.64 -16.85 -1.45
N ALA A 533 15.95 -15.74 -1.43
CA ALA A 533 14.53 -15.67 -1.09
C ALA A 533 13.64 -16.25 -2.20
N PRO A 534 12.52 -16.89 -1.85
CA PRO A 534 11.46 -17.20 -2.80
C PRO A 534 10.96 -15.95 -3.52
N PHE A 535 10.36 -16.12 -4.70
CA PHE A 535 9.85 -15.02 -5.49
C PHE A 535 8.52 -14.49 -4.95
N ASP A 536 8.39 -13.18 -4.86
CA ASP A 536 7.12 -12.47 -4.63
C ASP A 536 7.18 -11.12 -5.37
N THR A 537 6.02 -10.59 -5.72
CA THR A 537 5.94 -9.32 -6.42
C THR A 537 6.12 -8.11 -5.50
N GLY A 538 5.93 -8.27 -4.19
CA GLY A 538 6.23 -7.25 -3.18
C GLY A 538 5.05 -6.85 -2.28
N ALA A 539 5.29 -5.83 -1.44
CA ALA A 539 4.33 -5.28 -0.49
C ALA A 539 3.55 -4.10 -1.09
N TYR A 540 2.37 -4.38 -1.65
CA TYR A 540 1.46 -3.39 -2.23
C TYR A 540 0.03 -3.97 -2.34
N ALA A 541 -0.97 -3.16 -2.68
CA ALA A 541 -2.37 -3.55 -2.87
C ALA A 541 -2.93 -4.43 -1.72
N SER A 542 -2.39 -4.26 -0.52
CA SER A 542 -2.73 -4.99 0.73
C SER A 542 -2.79 -6.51 0.56
N ARG A 543 -2.02 -7.05 -0.40
CA ARG A 543 -2.09 -8.44 -0.87
C ARG A 543 -1.37 -9.47 0.01
N GLN A 544 -0.45 -9.04 0.87
CA GLN A 544 0.47 -9.97 1.52
C GLN A 544 -0.24 -10.99 2.43
N THR A 545 -1.13 -10.57 3.31
CA THR A 545 -1.86 -11.51 4.18
C THR A 545 -2.72 -12.47 3.38
N TYR A 546 -3.30 -12.01 2.27
CA TYR A 546 -4.19 -12.80 1.41
C TYR A 546 -3.42 -13.71 0.43
N VAL A 547 -2.52 -13.15 -0.39
CA VAL A 547 -1.81 -13.90 -1.44
C VAL A 547 -0.59 -14.64 -0.90
N SER A 548 0.29 -13.91 -0.18
CA SER A 548 1.51 -14.51 0.39
C SER A 548 1.20 -15.36 1.62
N GLY A 549 0.16 -15.00 2.40
CA GLY A 549 -0.36 -15.83 3.48
C GLY A 549 -0.90 -17.17 2.99
N MET A 550 -1.50 -17.22 1.80
CA MET A 550 -1.91 -18.51 1.20
C MET A 550 -0.70 -19.37 0.79
N ALA A 551 0.39 -18.76 0.28
CA ALA A 551 1.64 -19.48 0.05
C ALA A 551 2.24 -20.02 1.36
N CYS A 552 2.22 -19.20 2.41
CA CYS A 552 2.65 -19.60 3.75
C CYS A 552 1.85 -20.80 4.30
N LYS A 553 0.51 -20.73 4.20
CA LYS A 553 -0.36 -21.84 4.64
C LYS A 553 -0.06 -23.13 3.87
N LYS A 554 -0.02 -23.07 2.54
CA LYS A 554 0.23 -24.23 1.67
C LYS A 554 1.60 -24.88 1.94
N VAL A 555 2.65 -24.06 2.06
CA VAL A 555 3.99 -24.63 2.33
C VAL A 555 4.07 -25.26 3.72
N ALA A 556 3.38 -24.68 4.71
CA ALA A 556 3.35 -25.22 6.06
C ALA A 556 2.56 -26.54 6.16
N GLU A 557 1.46 -26.66 5.39
CA GLU A 557 0.71 -27.91 5.26
C GLU A 557 1.57 -29.02 4.58
N GLU A 558 2.25 -28.69 3.48
CA GLU A 558 3.15 -29.63 2.80
C GLU A 558 4.35 -29.99 3.68
N PHE A 559 4.90 -29.04 4.39
CA PHE A 559 6.01 -29.27 5.32
C PHE A 559 5.62 -30.22 6.46
N LYS A 560 4.44 -30.03 7.04
CA LYS A 560 3.85 -30.95 8.02
C LYS A 560 3.70 -32.37 7.45
N ASP A 561 3.18 -32.49 6.23
CA ASP A 561 3.00 -33.80 5.58
C ASP A 561 4.34 -34.52 5.43
N ARG A 562 5.41 -33.84 5.02
CA ARG A 562 6.75 -34.41 4.91
C ARG A 562 7.36 -34.82 6.26
N ILE A 563 7.07 -34.09 7.34
CA ILE A 563 7.45 -34.48 8.70
C ILE A 563 6.72 -35.76 9.10
N LEU A 564 5.43 -35.86 8.81
CA LEU A 564 4.61 -37.04 9.13
C LEU A 564 5.01 -38.26 8.29
N ASP A 565 5.41 -38.10 7.03
CA ASP A 565 6.01 -39.17 6.20
C ASP A 565 7.26 -39.73 6.84
N TYR A 566 8.11 -38.85 7.36
CA TYR A 566 9.33 -39.34 8.05
C TYR A 566 9.00 -39.96 9.42
N ALA A 567 8.02 -39.43 10.15
CA ALA A 567 7.54 -40.02 11.40
C ALA A 567 6.97 -41.44 11.19
N GLU A 568 6.15 -41.64 10.15
CA GLU A 568 5.61 -42.96 9.75
C GLU A 568 6.75 -43.92 9.48
N TYR A 569 7.72 -43.53 8.63
CA TYR A 569 8.88 -44.35 8.31
C TYR A 569 9.68 -44.71 9.58
N MET A 570 9.97 -43.71 10.43
CA MET A 570 10.76 -43.92 11.65
C MET A 570 10.08 -44.87 12.64
N LEU A 571 8.76 -44.74 12.86
CA LEU A 571 8.00 -45.57 13.77
C LEU A 571 7.83 -47.00 13.29
N ASN A 572 7.73 -47.24 11.98
CA ASN A 572 7.63 -48.59 11.40
C ASN A 572 8.97 -49.32 11.36
N ASN A 573 10.10 -48.60 11.33
CA ASN A 573 11.45 -49.20 11.23
C ASN A 573 12.28 -49.00 12.51
N ALA A 574 11.62 -48.72 13.64
CA ALA A 574 12.27 -48.39 14.91
C ALA A 574 13.32 -49.42 15.38
N VAL A 575 13.08 -50.69 15.11
CA VAL A 575 13.96 -51.77 15.53
C VAL A 575 15.06 -52.12 14.47
N GLN A 576 14.76 -51.90 13.19
CA GLN A 576 15.66 -52.26 12.09
C GLN A 576 16.63 -51.15 11.72
N ASP A 577 16.08 -49.98 11.32
CA ASP A 577 16.87 -48.89 10.74
C ASP A 577 17.34 -47.86 11.79
N PHE A 578 16.67 -47.79 12.95
CA PHE A 578 17.01 -46.81 13.99
C PHE A 578 17.76 -47.43 15.20
N SER A 579 18.17 -48.69 15.11
CA SER A 579 19.00 -49.34 16.13
C SER A 579 20.38 -48.69 16.36
N LYS A 580 20.83 -47.83 15.46
CA LYS A 580 22.09 -47.07 15.53
C LYS A 580 21.89 -45.56 15.84
N THR A 581 20.70 -45.10 16.15
CA THR A 581 20.45 -43.73 16.64
C THR A 581 20.66 -43.65 18.15
N VAL A 582 21.02 -42.48 18.64
CA VAL A 582 21.09 -42.21 20.10
C VAL A 582 19.71 -42.22 20.79
N TYR A 583 18.62 -42.16 20.05
CA TYR A 583 17.22 -42.10 20.52
C TYR A 583 16.47 -43.43 20.29
N VAL A 584 17.16 -44.53 20.22
CA VAL A 584 16.57 -45.85 19.97
C VAL A 584 15.48 -46.22 20.96
N GLU A 585 15.64 -45.88 22.23
CA GLU A 585 14.68 -46.16 23.28
C GLU A 585 13.39 -45.34 23.11
N GLU A 586 13.51 -44.03 22.82
CA GLU A 586 12.39 -43.12 22.64
C GLU A 586 11.57 -43.47 21.41
N VAL A 587 12.23 -43.74 20.26
CA VAL A 587 11.57 -44.12 19.00
C VAL A 587 10.86 -45.50 19.18
N THR A 588 11.48 -46.46 19.82
CA THR A 588 10.86 -47.77 20.09
C THR A 588 9.67 -47.64 21.06
N ALA A 589 9.80 -46.83 22.09
CA ALA A 589 8.69 -46.56 23.03
C ALA A 589 7.51 -45.87 22.33
N ALA A 590 7.78 -44.88 21.44
CA ALA A 590 6.75 -44.21 20.65
C ALA A 590 6.04 -45.17 19.69
N ALA A 591 6.81 -46.04 18.97
CA ALA A 591 6.25 -47.07 18.08
C ALA A 591 5.36 -48.07 18.83
N LYS A 592 5.77 -48.50 20.00
CA LYS A 592 4.95 -49.38 20.84
C LYS A 592 3.68 -48.67 21.33
N LYS A 593 3.81 -47.43 21.81
CA LYS A 593 2.69 -46.67 22.32
C LYS A 593 1.59 -46.41 21.27
N ILE A 594 1.96 -46.09 20.02
CA ILE A 594 0.94 -45.88 18.98
C ILE A 594 0.28 -47.19 18.59
N ARG A 595 1.00 -48.32 18.55
CA ARG A 595 0.41 -49.63 18.29
C ARG A 595 -0.61 -50.04 19.35
N GLU A 596 -0.30 -49.80 20.63
CA GLU A 596 -1.25 -49.97 21.74
C GLU A 596 -2.47 -49.09 21.61
N LEU A 597 -2.31 -47.80 21.25
CA LEU A 597 -3.42 -46.83 21.09
C LEU A 597 -4.34 -47.22 19.95
N LEU A 598 -3.82 -47.81 18.88
CA LEU A 598 -4.58 -48.18 17.68
C LEU A 598 -4.99 -49.65 17.63
N ASP A 599 -4.64 -50.48 18.64
CA ASP A 599 -4.88 -51.90 18.71
C ASP A 599 -4.24 -52.65 17.50
N LEU A 600 -3.01 -52.28 17.13
CA LEU A 600 -2.27 -52.84 16.00
C LEU A 600 -1.30 -53.95 16.45
N SER A 601 -1.20 -55.02 15.66
CA SER A 601 -0.16 -56.02 15.82
C SER A 601 1.23 -55.50 15.47
N GLU A 602 2.32 -56.21 15.86
CA GLU A 602 3.68 -55.79 15.53
C GLU A 602 3.96 -55.81 14.01
N GLU A 603 3.23 -56.65 13.26
CA GLU A 603 3.36 -56.80 11.80
C GLU A 603 2.52 -55.75 11.01
N THR A 604 1.60 -55.05 11.67
CA THR A 604 0.74 -54.06 11.02
C THR A 604 1.49 -52.73 10.89
N GLU A 605 1.53 -52.13 9.68
CA GLU A 605 2.14 -50.82 9.46
C GLU A 605 1.33 -49.70 10.12
N ILE A 606 2.02 -48.75 10.74
CA ILE A 606 1.47 -47.51 11.27
C ILE A 606 1.33 -46.57 10.08
N SER A 607 0.09 -46.14 9.83
CA SER A 607 -0.17 -45.17 8.77
C SER A 607 0.00 -43.73 9.26
N LYS A 608 0.60 -42.85 8.44
CA LYS A 608 0.68 -41.43 8.74
C LYS A 608 -0.68 -40.76 8.97
N ASP A 609 -1.76 -41.32 8.41
CA ASP A 609 -3.11 -40.81 8.64
C ASP A 609 -3.58 -40.89 10.09
N SER A 610 -2.92 -41.74 10.90
CA SER A 610 -3.12 -41.87 12.33
C SER A 610 -2.26 -40.91 13.16
N LEU A 611 -1.34 -40.19 12.51
CA LEU A 611 -0.42 -39.25 13.13
C LEU A 611 -0.86 -37.80 12.90
N ASP A 612 -0.44 -36.92 13.79
CA ASP A 612 -0.53 -35.46 13.63
C ASP A 612 0.69 -34.78 14.28
N LEU A 613 0.94 -33.52 13.90
CA LEU A 613 1.93 -32.66 14.56
C LEU A 613 1.20 -31.56 15.29
N VAL A 614 1.36 -31.51 16.60
CA VAL A 614 0.68 -30.56 17.49
C VAL A 614 1.67 -30.03 18.52
N ASP A 615 1.84 -28.72 18.60
CA ASP A 615 2.74 -28.05 19.53
C ASP A 615 4.16 -28.63 19.56
N SER A 616 4.76 -28.85 18.36
CA SER A 616 6.07 -29.45 18.15
C SER A 616 6.18 -30.89 18.72
N GLN A 617 5.06 -31.63 18.76
CA GLN A 617 4.99 -33.03 19.17
C GLN A 617 4.30 -33.88 18.10
N ILE A 618 4.89 -35.01 17.73
CA ILE A 618 4.18 -36.06 16.98
C ILE A 618 3.17 -36.69 17.96
N VAL A 619 1.91 -36.72 17.58
CA VAL A 619 0.80 -37.24 18.40
C VAL A 619 -0.02 -38.29 17.63
N GLU A 620 -0.73 -39.16 18.38
CA GLU A 620 -1.80 -39.92 17.78
C GLU A 620 -2.99 -39.00 17.50
N LYS A 621 -3.46 -38.99 16.25
CA LYS A 621 -4.37 -37.96 15.71
C LYS A 621 -5.73 -37.86 16.41
N LYS A 622 -6.33 -38.98 16.82
CA LYS A 622 -7.67 -39.00 17.43
C LYS A 622 -7.67 -38.62 18.90
N SER A 623 -6.73 -39.19 19.64
CA SER A 623 -6.64 -38.96 21.09
C SER A 623 -5.82 -37.72 21.46
N GLY A 624 -4.95 -37.26 20.56
CA GLY A 624 -4.00 -36.20 20.86
C GLY A 624 -2.84 -36.64 21.78
N ASN A 625 -2.70 -37.95 22.04
CA ASN A 625 -1.65 -38.45 22.89
C ASN A 625 -0.26 -38.21 22.29
N PRO A 626 0.67 -37.56 23.00
CA PRO A 626 2.02 -37.33 22.51
C PRO A 626 2.79 -38.67 22.39
N LEU A 627 3.50 -38.82 21.27
CA LEU A 627 4.31 -39.98 20.96
C LEU A 627 5.78 -39.62 21.03
N LEU A 628 6.21 -38.56 20.34
CA LEU A 628 7.59 -38.18 20.20
C LEU A 628 7.75 -36.66 20.00
N PRO A 629 8.70 -35.99 20.70
CA PRO A 629 9.05 -34.61 20.42
C PRO A 629 9.60 -34.43 18.99
N LEU A 630 9.26 -33.33 18.35
CA LEU A 630 9.80 -33.00 17.01
C LEU A 630 11.33 -32.87 17.01
N THR A 631 11.94 -32.46 18.12
CA THR A 631 13.40 -32.42 18.31
C THR A 631 14.08 -33.78 18.04
N ILE A 632 13.51 -34.86 18.56
CA ILE A 632 14.07 -36.23 18.34
C ILE A 632 13.92 -36.65 16.88
N LEU A 633 12.75 -36.40 16.28
CA LEU A 633 12.52 -36.68 14.86
C LEU A 633 13.52 -35.90 13.99
N ALA A 634 13.68 -34.60 14.27
CA ALA A 634 14.55 -33.71 13.50
C ALA A 634 16.02 -34.19 13.57
N ASP A 635 16.53 -34.39 14.78
CA ASP A 635 17.91 -34.87 14.97
C ASP A 635 18.14 -36.25 14.27
N THR A 636 17.17 -37.18 14.42
CA THR A 636 17.22 -38.46 13.74
C THR A 636 17.20 -38.29 12.21
N ALA A 637 16.36 -37.38 11.68
CA ALA A 637 16.30 -37.14 10.24
C ALA A 637 17.62 -36.63 9.66
N PHE A 638 18.34 -35.80 10.40
CA PHE A 638 19.63 -35.29 9.95
C PHE A 638 20.78 -36.31 10.07
N TYR A 639 20.80 -37.08 11.16
CA TYR A 639 21.99 -37.84 11.57
C TYR A 639 21.84 -39.37 11.56
N SER A 640 20.69 -39.90 11.11
CA SER A 640 20.53 -41.33 10.94
C SER A 640 21.54 -41.87 9.93
N LEU A 641 22.27 -42.93 10.33
CA LEU A 641 23.21 -43.59 9.44
C LEU A 641 22.52 -44.40 8.32
N ASP A 642 21.29 -44.77 8.52
CA ASP A 642 20.53 -45.60 7.59
C ASP A 642 19.70 -44.78 6.60
N LYS A 643 19.07 -43.70 7.05
CA LYS A 643 18.24 -42.81 6.20
C LYS A 643 18.25 -41.39 6.70
N SER A 644 19.32 -40.66 6.43
CA SER A 644 19.35 -39.22 6.67
C SER A 644 18.58 -38.47 5.59
N VAL A 645 17.87 -37.43 5.98
CA VAL A 645 17.11 -36.58 5.08
C VAL A 645 17.00 -35.15 5.64
N HIS A 646 17.12 -34.16 4.77
CA HIS A 646 16.88 -32.78 5.10
C HIS A 646 15.43 -32.45 4.73
N ILE A 647 14.54 -32.35 5.72
CA ILE A 647 13.10 -32.10 5.51
C ILE A 647 12.89 -30.61 5.17
N ALA A 648 12.38 -30.37 4.00
CA ALA A 648 12.03 -29.03 3.51
C ALA A 648 10.82 -29.09 2.57
N ALA A 649 10.08 -28.00 2.46
CA ALA A 649 9.00 -27.80 1.49
C ALA A 649 9.11 -26.44 0.84
N GLU A 650 8.69 -26.32 -0.41
CA GLU A 650 8.64 -25.06 -1.15
C GLU A 650 7.40 -25.04 -2.05
N CYS A 651 6.66 -23.95 -2.06
CA CYS A 651 5.52 -23.81 -2.93
C CYS A 651 5.39 -22.39 -3.52
N THR A 652 4.70 -22.31 -4.66
CA THR A 652 4.27 -21.06 -5.26
C THR A 652 2.74 -21.03 -5.26
N ASN A 653 2.17 -20.00 -4.65
CA ASN A 653 0.75 -19.71 -4.74
C ASN A 653 0.50 -18.77 -5.93
N HIS A 654 -0.40 -19.17 -6.82
CA HIS A 654 -0.93 -18.33 -7.89
C HIS A 654 -2.38 -18.00 -7.57
N CYS A 655 -2.64 -16.74 -7.19
CA CYS A 655 -3.97 -16.30 -6.81
C CYS A 655 -4.82 -15.94 -8.03
N LYS A 656 -6.04 -16.49 -8.08
CA LYS A 656 -7.02 -16.27 -9.17
C LYS A 656 -8.34 -15.73 -8.65
N SER A 657 -8.34 -15.13 -7.47
CA SER A 657 -9.52 -14.59 -6.81
C SER A 657 -9.22 -13.21 -6.23
N ASN A 658 -10.29 -12.50 -5.85
CA ASN A 658 -10.24 -11.25 -5.11
C ASN A 658 -11.10 -11.38 -3.87
N THR A 659 -10.81 -10.55 -2.88
CA THR A 659 -11.68 -10.30 -1.74
C THR A 659 -11.82 -8.79 -1.55
N PHE A 660 -12.89 -8.38 -0.87
CA PHE A 660 -13.18 -6.98 -0.58
C PHE A 660 -13.23 -6.76 0.92
N SER A 661 -12.34 -5.91 1.41
CA SER A 661 -12.48 -5.32 2.72
C SER A 661 -13.43 -4.13 2.65
N SER A 662 -14.19 -3.91 3.70
CA SER A 662 -15.15 -2.82 3.77
C SER A 662 -15.22 -2.26 5.19
N GLY A 663 -15.85 -1.10 5.34
CA GLY A 663 -16.02 -0.52 6.66
C GLY A 663 -16.64 0.86 6.63
N VAL A 664 -16.65 1.48 7.81
CA VAL A 664 -17.27 2.78 8.05
C VAL A 664 -16.44 3.56 9.06
N CYS A 665 -16.36 4.87 8.84
CA CYS A 665 -15.84 5.81 9.82
C CYS A 665 -16.96 6.76 10.26
N TYR A 666 -17.08 7.00 11.57
CA TYR A 666 -17.90 8.02 12.20
C TYR A 666 -17.00 9.04 12.88
N ALA A 667 -17.22 10.33 12.63
CA ALA A 667 -16.44 11.41 13.22
C ALA A 667 -17.35 12.44 13.89
N GLU A 668 -17.06 12.80 15.13
CA GLU A 668 -17.68 13.88 15.88
C GLU A 668 -16.70 15.04 15.99
N VAL A 669 -17.12 16.25 15.61
CA VAL A 669 -16.25 17.41 15.57
C VAL A 669 -16.87 18.60 16.30
N GLU A 670 -15.99 19.51 16.79
CA GLU A 670 -16.33 20.88 17.16
C GLU A 670 -15.61 21.84 16.21
N VAL A 671 -16.35 22.73 15.58
CA VAL A 671 -15.84 23.72 14.63
C VAL A 671 -15.85 25.10 15.29
N ASP A 672 -14.67 25.70 15.43
CA ASP A 672 -14.51 27.11 15.81
C ASP A 672 -14.68 27.96 14.53
N MET A 673 -15.85 28.58 14.40
CA MET A 673 -16.25 29.29 13.18
C MET A 673 -15.33 30.49 12.83
N PRO A 674 -15.01 31.40 13.78
CA PRO A 674 -14.12 32.53 13.51
C PRO A 674 -12.69 32.14 13.10
N LEU A 675 -12.18 31.05 13.67
CA LEU A 675 -10.81 30.60 13.45
C LEU A 675 -10.69 29.57 12.32
N GLY A 676 -11.80 28.96 11.90
CA GLY A 676 -11.80 27.85 10.94
C GLY A 676 -11.06 26.61 11.48
N LEU A 677 -11.01 26.43 12.79
CA LEU A 677 -10.37 25.29 13.42
C LEU A 677 -11.37 24.15 13.63
N VAL A 678 -10.94 22.94 13.39
CA VAL A 678 -11.73 21.73 13.61
C VAL A 678 -11.04 20.89 14.67
N GLU A 679 -11.71 20.70 15.79
CA GLU A 679 -11.33 19.77 16.82
C GLU A 679 -12.13 18.47 16.62
N ILE A 680 -11.42 17.35 16.54
CA ILE A 680 -12.04 16.03 16.45
C ILE A 680 -12.29 15.54 17.86
N LEU A 681 -13.54 15.48 18.27
CA LEU A 681 -13.94 15.08 19.61
C LEU A 681 -13.91 13.56 19.79
N ARG A 682 -14.30 12.84 18.74
CA ARG A 682 -14.36 11.39 18.75
C ARG A 682 -14.31 10.87 17.30
N ILE A 683 -13.66 9.73 17.12
CA ILE A 683 -13.64 9.04 15.85
C ILE A 683 -13.71 7.53 16.07
N VAL A 684 -14.61 6.86 15.34
CA VAL A 684 -14.85 5.41 15.42
C VAL A 684 -14.73 4.84 14.02
N GLU A 685 -13.90 3.82 13.86
CA GLU A 685 -13.79 3.12 12.59
C GLU A 685 -14.03 1.62 12.78
N VAL A 686 -14.95 1.05 11.99
CA VAL A 686 -15.32 -0.38 12.04
C VAL A 686 -14.99 -1.02 10.70
N HIS A 687 -14.20 -2.08 10.74
CA HIS A 687 -13.70 -2.79 9.56
C HIS A 687 -14.25 -4.21 9.45
N ASP A 688 -14.60 -4.61 8.23
CA ASP A 688 -14.63 -5.99 7.81
C ASP A 688 -13.35 -6.32 7.04
N SER A 689 -12.40 -6.93 7.71
CA SER A 689 -11.13 -7.43 7.13
C SER A 689 -11.04 -8.97 7.22
N GLY A 690 -12.20 -9.64 7.26
CA GLY A 690 -12.28 -11.09 7.47
C GLY A 690 -11.82 -11.47 8.87
N ILE A 691 -11.39 -12.70 9.03
CA ILE A 691 -10.82 -13.17 10.30
C ILE A 691 -9.49 -12.47 10.56
N ILE A 692 -9.38 -11.83 11.71
CA ILE A 692 -8.16 -11.09 12.10
C ILE A 692 -7.11 -12.08 12.63
N ILE A 693 -5.92 -12.04 12.05
CA ILE A 693 -4.82 -12.94 12.43
C ILE A 693 -4.20 -12.51 13.78
N ASN A 694 -4.04 -11.19 13.97
CA ASN A 694 -3.49 -10.59 15.18
C ASN A 694 -4.15 -9.21 15.40
N HIS A 695 -4.95 -9.07 16.46
CA HIS A 695 -5.76 -7.87 16.68
C HIS A 695 -4.92 -6.63 17.05
N ASP A 696 -3.81 -6.80 17.80
CA ASP A 696 -2.95 -5.69 18.17
C ASP A 696 -2.27 -5.06 16.96
N THR A 697 -1.71 -5.89 16.07
CA THR A 697 -1.11 -5.38 14.81
C THR A 697 -2.16 -4.80 13.87
N ALA A 698 -3.36 -5.38 13.82
CA ALA A 698 -4.47 -4.89 13.02
C ALA A 698 -4.93 -3.51 13.49
N LYS A 699 -5.19 -3.32 14.79
CA LYS A 699 -5.52 -2.01 15.37
C LYS A 699 -4.46 -0.96 15.08
N GLY A 700 -3.16 -1.33 15.19
CA GLY A 700 -2.06 -0.43 14.84
C GLY A 700 -2.09 0.04 13.39
N GLN A 701 -2.49 -0.83 12.44
CA GLN A 701 -2.68 -0.44 11.05
C GLN A 701 -3.86 0.52 10.87
N VAL A 702 -4.97 0.30 11.58
CA VAL A 702 -6.14 1.18 11.51
C VAL A 702 -5.82 2.55 12.10
N HIS A 703 -5.23 2.63 13.28
CA HIS A 703 -4.82 3.90 13.89
C HIS A 703 -3.93 4.73 12.96
N GLY A 704 -2.89 4.10 12.38
CA GLY A 704 -1.99 4.80 11.46
C GLY A 704 -2.66 5.25 10.17
N GLY A 705 -3.64 4.50 9.65
CA GLY A 705 -4.42 4.87 8.46
C GLY A 705 -5.37 6.02 8.72
N MET A 706 -6.10 5.99 9.84
CA MET A 706 -7.00 7.07 10.26
C MET A 706 -6.25 8.41 10.35
N VAL A 707 -5.09 8.44 11.01
CA VAL A 707 -4.29 9.67 11.16
C VAL A 707 -3.83 10.21 9.82
N GLN A 708 -3.38 9.35 8.89
CA GLN A 708 -3.04 9.78 7.53
C GLN A 708 -4.26 10.34 6.78
N SER A 709 -5.45 9.76 6.99
CA SER A 709 -6.69 10.27 6.41
C SER A 709 -7.08 11.63 6.98
N LEU A 710 -6.87 11.85 8.28
CA LEU A 710 -7.09 13.16 8.91
C LEU A 710 -6.16 14.23 8.33
N GLY A 711 -4.88 13.91 8.14
CA GLY A 711 -3.94 14.82 7.47
C GLY A 711 -4.37 15.18 6.05
N PHE A 712 -4.75 14.18 5.25
CA PHE A 712 -5.31 14.37 3.91
C PHE A 712 -6.55 15.29 3.90
N GLY A 713 -7.42 15.15 4.91
CA GLY A 713 -8.67 15.93 4.99
C GLY A 713 -8.52 17.34 5.53
N LEU A 714 -7.54 17.61 6.39
CA LEU A 714 -7.49 18.84 7.19
C LEU A 714 -6.25 19.72 6.98
N SER A 715 -5.07 19.12 6.72
CA SER A 715 -3.82 19.88 6.88
C SER A 715 -2.76 19.66 5.81
N GLU A 716 -2.68 18.48 5.19
CA GLU A 716 -1.62 18.15 4.24
C GLU A 716 -1.93 18.71 2.85
N ASP A 717 -1.11 19.63 2.36
CA ASP A 717 -1.22 20.24 1.02
C ASP A 717 0.18 20.58 0.49
N LEU A 718 0.59 20.03 -0.65
CA LEU A 718 1.80 20.45 -1.34
C LEU A 718 1.53 21.68 -2.18
N LEU A 719 2.14 22.78 -1.80
CA LEU A 719 2.02 24.06 -2.49
C LEU A 719 3.01 24.11 -3.65
N VAL A 720 2.52 24.04 -4.87
CA VAL A 720 3.33 24.10 -6.10
C VAL A 720 3.21 25.50 -6.71
N ASP A 721 4.36 26.15 -6.95
CA ASP A 721 4.40 27.41 -7.68
C ASP A 721 3.95 27.19 -9.14
N PRO A 722 2.88 27.84 -9.60
CA PRO A 722 2.34 27.59 -10.94
C PRO A 722 3.28 28.06 -12.06
N LYS A 723 4.24 28.95 -11.79
CA LYS A 723 5.17 29.47 -12.80
C LYS A 723 6.41 28.61 -12.97
N THR A 724 6.86 27.99 -11.90
CA THR A 724 8.14 27.28 -11.88
C THR A 724 8.00 25.77 -11.65
N GLY A 725 6.84 25.30 -11.18
CA GLY A 725 6.63 23.93 -10.73
C GLY A 725 7.32 23.57 -9.41
N LYS A 726 7.97 24.54 -8.75
CA LYS A 726 8.67 24.34 -7.49
C LYS A 726 7.70 24.08 -6.34
N VAL A 727 8.00 23.07 -5.52
CA VAL A 727 7.29 22.89 -4.24
C VAL A 727 7.79 23.92 -3.23
N LEU A 728 6.88 24.71 -2.70
CA LEU A 728 7.19 25.85 -1.81
C LEU A 728 7.35 25.41 -0.35
N ASN A 729 6.74 24.31 0.05
CA ASN A 729 6.71 23.79 1.42
C ASN A 729 7.30 22.36 1.53
N ALA A 730 8.40 22.08 0.84
CA ALA A 730 9.05 20.77 0.83
C ALA A 730 9.81 20.47 2.14
N ASN A 731 9.23 20.74 3.30
CA ASN A 731 9.83 20.46 4.61
C ASN A 731 8.73 20.22 5.66
N LEU A 732 9.07 19.60 6.80
CA LEU A 732 8.10 19.26 7.85
C LEU A 732 7.72 20.44 8.76
N LEU A 733 8.30 21.64 8.56
CA LEU A 733 7.85 22.85 9.23
C LEU A 733 6.62 23.43 8.55
N ASP A 734 6.59 23.47 7.22
CA ASP A 734 5.55 24.10 6.42
C ASP A 734 4.53 23.10 5.86
N PHE A 735 4.95 21.88 5.52
CA PHE A 735 4.04 20.76 5.20
C PHE A 735 3.53 20.13 6.51
N LYS A 736 2.24 20.33 6.78
CA LYS A 736 1.64 20.04 8.08
C LYS A 736 1.06 18.63 8.13
N ILE A 737 1.83 17.67 8.67
CA ILE A 737 1.30 16.36 9.05
C ILE A 737 0.69 16.43 10.46
N PRO A 738 -0.36 15.65 10.78
CA PRO A 738 -0.92 15.60 12.13
C PRO A 738 0.11 15.16 13.16
N THR A 739 0.13 15.86 14.29
CA THR A 739 0.93 15.50 15.47
C THR A 739 0.07 14.74 16.48
N ALA A 740 0.68 14.20 17.53
CA ALA A 740 -0.05 13.54 18.61
C ALA A 740 -1.07 14.47 19.33
N MET A 741 -0.90 15.79 19.22
CA MET A 741 -1.82 16.78 19.81
C MET A 741 -3.06 17.03 18.95
N ASP A 742 -3.01 16.64 17.66
CA ASP A 742 -4.10 16.85 16.70
C ASP A 742 -5.04 15.64 16.62
N VAL A 743 -4.70 14.54 17.31
CA VAL A 743 -5.37 13.25 17.19
C VAL A 743 -6.10 12.92 18.48
N PRO A 744 -7.44 12.64 18.44
CA PRO A 744 -8.21 12.19 19.57
C PRO A 744 -7.92 10.72 19.87
N ASP A 745 -8.60 10.17 20.88
CA ASP A 745 -8.68 8.73 21.08
C ASP A 745 -9.31 8.06 19.84
N LEU A 746 -8.59 7.10 19.29
CA LEU A 746 -9.00 6.37 18.08
C LEU A 746 -9.71 5.07 18.48
N GLU A 747 -11.01 5.00 18.24
CA GLU A 747 -11.79 3.78 18.52
C GLU A 747 -11.84 2.89 17.28
N VAL A 748 -11.43 1.63 17.43
CA VAL A 748 -11.37 0.65 16.35
C VAL A 748 -12.08 -0.63 16.76
N ASP A 749 -12.96 -1.12 15.88
CA ASP A 749 -13.60 -2.42 16.05
C ASP A 749 -13.69 -3.18 14.71
N PHE A 750 -13.94 -4.47 14.77
CA PHE A 750 -13.98 -5.36 13.62
C PHE A 750 -15.30 -6.14 13.54
N VAL A 751 -15.74 -6.35 12.30
CA VAL A 751 -16.74 -7.35 11.92
C VAL A 751 -15.98 -8.47 11.23
N GLU A 752 -15.86 -9.62 11.88
CA GLU A 752 -15.03 -10.73 11.40
C GLU A 752 -15.89 -11.73 10.61
N LEU A 753 -16.07 -11.43 9.30
CA LEU A 753 -16.74 -12.33 8.38
C LEU A 753 -15.73 -13.13 7.55
N GLU A 754 -15.76 -14.45 7.70
CA GLU A 754 -14.87 -15.35 6.99
C GLU A 754 -15.02 -15.20 5.47
N ASP A 755 -13.90 -14.97 4.77
CA ASP A 755 -13.84 -15.00 3.32
C ASP A 755 -13.39 -16.40 2.83
N PRO A 756 -14.15 -17.06 1.95
CA PRO A 756 -13.85 -18.43 1.53
C PRO A 756 -12.57 -18.54 0.67
N THR A 757 -12.06 -17.42 0.16
CA THR A 757 -10.88 -17.38 -0.72
C THR A 757 -9.60 -17.00 0.00
N GLY A 758 -9.68 -16.39 1.19
CA GLY A 758 -8.54 -15.98 2.00
C GLY A 758 -8.00 -17.10 2.91
N PRO A 759 -6.68 -17.15 3.18
CA PRO A 759 -6.16 -18.08 4.17
C PRO A 759 -6.75 -17.75 5.55
N TYR A 760 -7.30 -18.78 6.21
CA TYR A 760 -8.00 -18.63 7.50
C TYR A 760 -9.20 -17.65 7.48
N GLY A 761 -9.76 -17.37 6.31
CA GLY A 761 -10.90 -16.46 6.18
C GLY A 761 -10.56 -14.97 6.23
N ASN A 762 -9.27 -14.58 6.12
CA ASN A 762 -8.87 -13.18 6.17
C ASN A 762 -9.10 -12.42 4.85
N LYS A 763 -9.06 -11.10 4.95
CA LYS A 763 -9.05 -10.12 3.85
C LYS A 763 -7.88 -9.15 4.02
N SER A 764 -7.87 -8.05 3.28
CA SER A 764 -6.86 -6.99 3.41
C SER A 764 -7.14 -6.02 4.56
N LEU A 765 -6.07 -5.39 5.08
CA LEU A 765 -6.17 -4.35 6.09
C LEU A 765 -5.11 -3.23 5.94
N GLY A 766 -4.06 -3.41 5.16
CA GLY A 766 -2.95 -2.45 5.08
C GLY A 766 -3.36 -1.06 4.59
N GLU A 767 -4.19 -0.98 3.57
CA GLU A 767 -4.60 0.28 2.92
C GLU A 767 -6.02 0.75 3.29
N PRO A 768 -7.02 -0.11 3.54
CA PRO A 768 -8.38 0.31 3.88
C PRO A 768 -8.48 1.42 4.93
N PRO A 769 -7.69 1.45 6.00
CA PRO A 769 -7.84 2.43 7.08
C PRO A 769 -7.59 3.90 6.70
N VAL A 770 -6.96 4.18 5.55
CA VAL A 770 -6.68 5.57 5.14
C VAL A 770 -7.87 6.22 4.41
N ILE A 771 -8.98 5.50 4.23
CA ILE A 771 -9.97 5.86 3.20
C ILE A 771 -11.05 6.81 3.73
N ALA A 772 -11.70 6.48 4.86
CA ALA A 772 -13.00 7.05 5.22
C ALA A 772 -12.96 8.22 6.22
N ALA A 773 -11.88 8.43 6.99
CA ALA A 773 -11.87 9.43 8.06
C ALA A 773 -11.99 10.87 7.52
N ALA A 774 -11.34 11.22 6.42
CA ALA A 774 -11.42 12.55 5.82
C ALA A 774 -12.85 12.93 5.39
N PRO A 775 -13.58 12.14 4.58
CA PRO A 775 -14.95 12.46 4.21
C PRO A 775 -15.91 12.38 5.41
N ALA A 776 -15.69 11.53 6.42
CA ALA A 776 -16.49 11.50 7.64
C ALA A 776 -16.39 12.84 8.41
N VAL A 777 -15.17 13.38 8.55
CA VAL A 777 -14.93 14.71 9.16
C VAL A 777 -15.57 15.81 8.33
N ARG A 778 -15.47 15.79 6.99
CA ARG A 778 -16.14 16.75 6.12
C ARG A 778 -17.66 16.72 6.30
N ASN A 779 -18.25 15.56 6.41
CA ASN A 779 -19.67 15.37 6.60
C ASN A 779 -20.13 15.83 8.00
N ALA A 780 -19.28 15.70 9.02
CA ALA A 780 -19.49 16.29 10.36
C ALA A 780 -19.46 17.83 10.32
N ILE A 781 -18.52 18.43 9.60
CA ILE A 781 -18.45 19.89 9.40
C ILE A 781 -19.70 20.39 8.66
N LEU A 782 -20.15 19.66 7.65
CA LEU A 782 -21.40 19.98 6.93
C LEU A 782 -22.60 19.99 7.87
N GLN A 783 -22.71 19.04 8.78
CA GLN A 783 -23.80 19.05 9.77
C GLN A 783 -23.67 20.25 10.74
N ALA A 784 -22.46 20.47 11.29
CA ALA A 784 -22.21 21.53 12.26
C ALA A 784 -22.51 22.92 11.71
N THR A 785 -22.17 23.18 10.45
CA THR A 785 -22.11 24.52 9.87
C THR A 785 -23.16 24.78 8.78
N GLY A 786 -23.61 23.74 8.13
CA GLY A 786 -24.40 23.82 6.91
C GLY A 786 -23.61 24.14 5.65
N VAL A 787 -22.29 24.28 5.73
CA VAL A 787 -21.39 24.59 4.61
C VAL A 787 -20.77 23.32 4.05
N ALA A 788 -20.98 23.06 2.76
CA ALA A 788 -20.44 21.92 2.05
C ALA A 788 -19.04 22.25 1.53
N MET A 789 -18.01 21.70 2.16
CA MET A 789 -16.63 21.80 1.65
C MET A 789 -16.44 20.78 0.51
N ASN A 790 -15.95 21.22 -0.63
CA ASN A 790 -15.74 20.38 -1.80
C ASN A 790 -14.25 20.15 -2.11
N VAL A 791 -13.36 20.88 -1.45
CA VAL A 791 -11.91 20.83 -1.65
C VAL A 791 -11.23 20.37 -0.37
N ALA A 792 -10.41 19.33 -0.45
CA ALA A 792 -9.50 18.92 0.60
C ALA A 792 -8.07 19.47 0.32
N PRO A 793 -7.25 19.72 1.38
CA PRO A 793 -7.61 19.71 2.78
C PRO A 793 -8.49 20.88 3.16
N MET A 794 -9.34 20.71 4.17
CA MET A 794 -10.19 21.78 4.72
C MET A 794 -9.38 22.60 5.73
N THR A 795 -8.39 23.33 5.24
CA THR A 795 -7.53 24.18 6.08
C THR A 795 -8.33 25.29 6.74
N SER A 796 -7.80 25.83 7.85
CA SER A 796 -8.44 26.98 8.56
C SER A 796 -8.76 28.15 7.62
N GLN A 797 -7.87 28.43 6.67
CA GLN A 797 -8.09 29.48 5.66
C GLN A 797 -9.29 29.14 4.76
N ARG A 798 -9.34 27.93 4.19
CA ARG A 798 -10.45 27.51 3.31
C ARG A 798 -11.79 27.48 4.05
N LEU A 799 -11.79 27.04 5.32
CA LEU A 799 -12.98 27.04 6.16
C LEU A 799 -13.47 28.44 6.48
N THR A 800 -12.58 29.36 6.93
CA THR A 800 -12.98 30.74 7.23
C THR A 800 -13.49 31.48 5.99
N ASP A 801 -12.87 31.24 4.83
CA ASP A 801 -13.34 31.82 3.57
C ASP A 801 -14.75 31.31 3.22
N ALA A 802 -14.99 30.01 3.29
CA ALA A 802 -16.29 29.40 3.04
C ALA A 802 -17.35 29.86 4.05
N PHE A 803 -17.01 30.01 5.33
CA PHE A 803 -17.95 30.53 6.35
C PHE A 803 -18.28 32.00 6.14
N ARG A 804 -17.32 32.79 5.66
CA ARG A 804 -17.51 34.19 5.30
C ARG A 804 -18.43 34.34 4.09
N GLU A 805 -18.18 33.56 3.05
CA GLU A 805 -19.04 33.51 1.85
C GLU A 805 -20.47 33.08 2.18
N ALA A 806 -20.64 32.14 3.11
CA ALA A 806 -21.94 31.71 3.62
C ALA A 806 -22.62 32.73 4.58
N GLY A 807 -21.95 33.84 4.93
CA GLY A 807 -22.46 34.87 5.85
C GLY A 807 -22.53 34.41 7.32
N LEU A 808 -21.80 33.35 7.69
CA LEU A 808 -21.81 32.80 9.05
C LEU A 808 -20.86 33.51 10.00
N ILE A 809 -19.85 34.19 9.48
CA ILE A 809 -18.91 35.01 10.23
C ILE A 809 -18.78 36.39 9.60
N LYS A 810 -18.49 37.40 10.44
CA LYS A 810 -18.34 38.79 9.97
C LYS A 810 -17.00 38.98 9.24
N THR A 811 -17.04 39.72 8.16
CA THR A 811 -15.83 40.26 7.53
C THR A 811 -15.26 41.35 8.46
N ILE A 812 -14.05 41.17 8.97
CA ILE A 812 -13.32 42.24 9.66
C ILE A 812 -12.80 43.17 8.54
N SER A 813 -13.40 44.33 8.35
CA SER A 813 -12.74 45.37 7.55
C SER A 813 -11.56 45.89 8.35
N VAL A 814 -10.37 45.66 7.87
CA VAL A 814 -9.18 46.36 8.37
C VAL A 814 -9.23 47.71 7.66
N ASP A 815 -9.78 48.72 8.35
CA ASP A 815 -9.70 50.14 7.91
C ASP A 815 -8.27 50.67 8.02
#